data_06c19b00ec318dd850a4db64c7321c96
#
_entry.id   06c19b00ec318dd850a4db64c7321c96
#
_cell.length_a   1.000
_cell.length_b   1.000
_cell.length_c   1.000
_cell.angle_alpha   90.00
_cell.angle_beta   90.00
_cell.angle_gamma   90.00
#
_symmetry.space_group_name_H-M   'P 1'
#
loop_
_entity.id
_entity.type
_entity.pdbx_description
1 polymer ?
#
loop_
_entity_poly.entity_id
_entity_poly.type
_entity_poly.pdbx_seq_one_letter_code
_entity_poly.pdbx_strand_id
1 'polypeptide(L)'
;MMDTDCILSRRGLLKSGGALIVGFSFAPAMRARAPGARGDIAGPPDPQEVDSWIAIHADNTATIYFGKCELGQGNTTSLLQIAGEELDLEMSQLNSVRLDTNVTPDQGATSASSSIHRGGPPLRAAAAEARQALIRLAAARFRVQPGSLIVTRGVVSVEGQLALSVSYGELIGDKKFNVNLSGAAPYPPAPRMHFAAAPLKPTSRYSLVGQSIPRVDIPDKVNAKNIRVQNLRLPGMLHGRVVLPRGQRAFGAGAKPLSVDENSIADIRGASIVRKGDFIGVVAEQEWDAVKAADQLEIVWQDTPPLPNDDLFAAMRASESTETIVVDMGDTEAGFQRAAHSAGATYRGPYQGHLPFSPNCALADASGDQVVVQCATQRVYETRDEIAAVLGVASEDVRVQYYESAGTFGRSCYNDAALAAAIMSVAVGRPVRVQFMRWDEHGWDNYGPAHLADIRAGIDTDGNLIAYEYHGWQHGWTALSTIHDIALGVITPERAGGSNSITVNPVSTGSMYKLPSRRVISHAVPMTGLLRGAALRSPLDLNYGFASEQTIDELAYAVQMDPLQFRRKNIGSTRWLDVLNAVAEASQWVERAAASSLSNERIATGRGIGLGTHHVSYGAAVAEIEVDMMSGVLTVTRLWGALDCGLAVNPGSVESQIIGQMVQATSRALKEEIQFNEKNVT
;
A
#
# COMPACT_ATOMS: atom_id res chain seq x y z
N MET A 1 28.91 42.01 -22.11
CA MET A 1 28.89 41.72 -23.53
C MET A 1 29.60 40.44 -23.79
N MET A 2 28.90 39.55 -24.26
CA MET A 2 29.09 38.31 -25.01
C MET A 2 28.57 37.08 -24.30
N ASP A 3 27.40 36.81 -24.72
CA ASP A 3 26.72 35.57 -24.86
C ASP A 3 27.57 34.48 -25.51
N THR A 4 27.51 33.26 -25.05
CA THR A 4 27.60 32.08 -25.90
C THR A 4 26.93 30.91 -25.20
N ASP A 5 25.69 30.67 -25.59
CA ASP A 5 24.97 29.38 -25.44
C ASP A 5 25.76 28.27 -26.15
N CYS A 6 26.25 27.32 -25.41
CA CYS A 6 26.80 26.09 -25.95
C CYS A 6 25.78 24.95 -25.84
N ILE A 7 24.92 24.84 -26.87
CA ILE A 7 24.01 23.70 -27.02
C ILE A 7 24.83 22.49 -27.50
N LEU A 8 25.14 21.58 -26.60
CA LEU A 8 25.75 20.29 -26.92
C LEU A 8 24.70 19.34 -27.51
N SER A 9 24.83 19.01 -28.80
CA SER A 9 23.99 18.01 -29.45
C SER A 9 24.35 16.60 -28.98
N ARG A 10 23.36 15.68 -28.91
CA ARG A 10 23.55 14.25 -28.56
C ARG A 10 24.63 13.54 -29.38
N ARG A 11 24.99 14.02 -30.56
CA ARG A 11 26.06 13.46 -31.42
C ARG A 11 27.48 13.92 -31.01
N GLY A 12 27.58 15.05 -30.32
CA GLY A 12 28.88 15.53 -29.79
C GLY A 12 29.33 14.75 -28.55
N LEU A 13 28.38 14.24 -27.75
CA LEU A 13 28.67 13.49 -26.52
C LEU A 13 29.25 12.08 -26.77
N LEU A 14 29.07 11.50 -27.96
CA LEU A 14 29.50 10.14 -28.30
C LEU A 14 30.86 10.09 -28.98
N LYS A 15 31.50 11.20 -29.22
CA LYS A 15 32.81 11.25 -29.92
C LYS A 15 34.03 11.56 -29.04
N SER A 16 33.84 11.92 -27.78
CA SER A 16 34.93 12.07 -26.81
C SER A 16 34.94 10.87 -25.87
N GLY A 17 35.72 9.88 -26.17
CA GLY A 17 36.00 8.73 -25.33
C GLY A 17 36.78 9.13 -24.07
N GLY A 18 36.11 9.82 -23.16
CA GLY A 18 36.57 10.13 -21.82
C GLY A 18 35.40 10.01 -20.89
N ALA A 19 35.45 9.12 -19.90
CA ALA A 19 34.45 9.02 -18.85
C ALA A 19 34.37 10.38 -18.12
N LEU A 20 33.28 11.12 -18.34
CA LEU A 20 32.97 12.29 -17.54
C LEU A 20 32.47 11.78 -16.18
N ILE A 21 33.37 11.59 -15.24
CA ILE A 21 33.04 11.44 -13.83
C ILE A 21 32.58 12.83 -13.37
N VAL A 22 31.28 13.11 -13.49
CA VAL A 22 30.66 14.24 -12.78
C VAL A 22 30.62 13.83 -11.31
N GLY A 23 31.70 14.08 -10.61
CA GLY A 23 31.72 14.04 -9.15
C GLY A 23 30.82 15.17 -8.64
N PHE A 24 29.54 14.88 -8.42
CA PHE A 24 28.75 15.71 -7.52
C PHE A 24 29.27 15.42 -6.12
N SER A 25 30.15 16.28 -5.64
CA SER A 25 30.40 16.44 -4.22
C SER A 25 29.08 16.95 -3.61
N PHE A 26 28.15 16.05 -3.29
CA PHE A 26 27.19 16.30 -2.26
C PHE A 26 27.96 16.20 -0.93
N ALA A 27 28.56 17.30 -0.51
CA ALA A 27 28.55 17.55 0.92
C ALA A 27 27.07 17.31 1.30
N PRO A 28 26.74 16.47 2.30
CA PRO A 28 25.41 16.47 2.83
C PRO A 28 25.19 17.95 3.17
N ALA A 29 24.29 18.60 2.44
CA ALA A 29 23.66 19.76 2.98
C ALA A 29 22.98 19.18 4.23
N MET A 30 23.66 19.23 5.35
CA MET A 30 23.02 19.32 6.63
C MET A 30 22.09 20.53 6.41
N ARG A 31 20.87 20.25 5.96
CA ARG A 31 19.81 21.22 6.16
C ARG A 31 19.92 21.51 7.63
N ALA A 32 20.19 22.75 7.94
CA ALA A 32 20.18 23.23 9.29
C ALA A 32 18.95 22.60 9.93
N ARG A 33 19.17 21.82 10.97
CA ARG A 33 18.13 21.13 11.75
C ARG A 33 17.02 22.16 11.91
N ALA A 34 15.83 21.84 11.39
CA ALA A 34 14.72 22.77 11.52
C ALA A 34 14.59 23.09 13.02
N PRO A 35 14.59 24.37 13.41
CA PRO A 35 14.46 24.72 14.79
C PRO A 35 13.22 24.01 15.34
N GLY A 36 13.29 23.34 16.49
CA GLY A 36 12.21 22.48 17.00
C GLY A 36 12.27 21.03 16.53
N ALA A 37 13.21 20.65 15.64
CA ALA A 37 13.48 19.23 15.41
C ALA A 37 13.95 18.61 16.74
N ARG A 38 13.31 17.51 17.15
CA ARG A 38 13.66 16.82 18.39
C ARG A 38 15.13 16.46 18.37
N GLY A 39 15.80 16.68 19.49
CA GLY A 39 17.13 16.18 19.72
C GLY A 39 17.19 14.66 19.54
N ASP A 40 18.37 14.10 19.56
CA ASP A 40 18.59 12.66 19.47
C ASP A 40 17.84 11.95 20.61
N ILE A 41 16.55 11.65 20.38
CA ILE A 41 15.72 10.88 21.27
C ILE A 41 15.93 9.43 20.82
N ALA A 42 16.47 8.62 21.69
CA ALA A 42 16.53 7.18 21.47
C ALA A 42 15.09 6.63 21.49
N GLY A 43 14.72 5.96 20.40
CA GLY A 43 13.41 5.34 20.28
C GLY A 43 12.30 6.26 19.73
N PRO A 44 11.09 5.69 19.55
CA PRO A 44 9.96 6.40 18.93
C PRO A 44 9.44 7.50 19.87
N PRO A 45 9.03 8.67 19.30
CA PRO A 45 8.39 9.72 20.09
C PRO A 45 7.07 9.24 20.67
N ASP A 46 6.74 9.68 21.88
CA ASP A 46 5.48 9.32 22.53
C ASP A 46 4.29 9.91 21.78
N PRO A 47 3.40 9.08 21.19
CA PRO A 47 2.24 9.59 20.46
C PRO A 47 1.19 10.26 21.35
N GLN A 48 1.32 10.22 22.67
CA GLN A 48 0.47 10.95 23.61
C GLN A 48 0.84 12.42 23.70
N GLU A 49 2.04 12.82 23.32
CA GLU A 49 2.51 14.21 23.37
C GLU A 49 2.18 14.95 22.07
N VAL A 50 1.61 16.17 22.16
CA VAL A 50 1.38 17.06 21.01
C VAL A 50 2.68 17.33 20.25
N ASP A 51 3.79 17.47 20.98
CA ASP A 51 5.13 17.67 20.42
C ASP A 51 5.61 16.52 19.54
N SER A 52 4.96 15.35 19.60
CA SER A 52 5.22 14.21 18.71
C SER A 52 4.63 14.38 17.32
N TRP A 53 3.71 15.30 17.16
CA TRP A 53 2.94 15.51 15.93
C TRP A 53 3.21 16.87 15.29
N ILE A 54 3.48 17.90 16.09
CA ILE A 54 3.49 19.30 15.62
C ILE A 54 4.62 20.07 16.26
N ALA A 55 5.37 20.79 15.43
CA ALA A 55 6.29 21.85 15.85
C ALA A 55 5.93 23.15 15.13
N ILE A 56 5.84 24.25 15.88
CA ILE A 56 5.63 25.60 15.34
C ILE A 56 6.97 26.32 15.33
N HIS A 57 7.32 26.97 14.22
CA HIS A 57 8.55 27.70 14.04
C HIS A 57 8.37 29.21 14.22
N ALA A 58 9.48 29.92 14.50
CA ALA A 58 9.47 31.34 14.71
C ALA A 58 8.98 32.18 13.52
N ASP A 59 9.12 31.64 12.31
CA ASP A 59 8.62 32.21 11.05
C ASP A 59 7.12 31.95 10.78
N ASN A 60 6.40 31.41 11.77
CA ASN A 60 4.99 31.05 11.68
C ASN A 60 4.69 29.92 10.71
N THR A 61 5.66 29.07 10.40
CA THR A 61 5.47 27.79 9.73
C THR A 61 5.31 26.65 10.74
N ALA A 62 4.84 25.50 10.28
CA ALA A 62 4.72 24.30 11.10
C ALA A 62 5.35 23.09 10.43
N THR A 63 6.02 22.24 11.21
CA THR A 63 6.40 20.89 10.80
C THR A 63 5.42 19.89 11.39
N ILE A 64 4.84 19.07 10.53
CA ILE A 64 3.88 18.04 10.88
C ILE A 64 4.57 16.68 10.81
N TYR A 65 4.47 15.92 11.89
CA TYR A 65 5.03 14.58 12.04
C TYR A 65 3.91 13.55 11.97
N PHE A 66 4.03 12.57 11.12
CA PHE A 66 3.07 11.47 11.02
C PHE A 66 3.77 10.16 10.60
N GLY A 67 3.20 9.04 11.02
CA GLY A 67 3.76 7.70 10.82
C GLY A 67 3.18 6.97 9.60
N LYS A 68 2.84 7.69 8.51
CA LYS A 68 2.29 7.09 7.28
C LYS A 68 3.17 7.41 6.08
N CYS A 69 3.56 6.35 5.34
CA CYS A 69 4.45 6.45 4.18
C CYS A 69 3.73 7.03 2.95
N GLU A 70 4.39 7.90 2.21
CA GLU A 70 3.98 8.31 0.86
C GLU A 70 4.45 7.27 -0.16
N LEU A 71 3.53 6.50 -0.73
CA LEU A 71 3.79 5.42 -1.67
C LEU A 71 3.38 5.78 -3.11
N GLY A 72 3.01 7.03 -3.33
CA GLY A 72 2.44 7.55 -4.57
C GLY A 72 0.94 7.84 -4.50
N GLN A 73 0.28 7.56 -3.37
CA GLN A 73 -1.16 7.75 -3.18
C GLN A 73 -1.56 9.18 -2.78
N GLY A 74 -0.60 10.07 -2.43
CA GLY A 74 -0.88 11.45 -2.08
C GLY A 74 -1.32 11.67 -0.62
N ASN A 75 -1.07 10.71 0.27
CA ASN A 75 -1.49 10.82 1.67
C ASN A 75 -0.75 11.92 2.43
N THR A 76 0.50 12.22 2.08
CA THR A 76 1.26 13.34 2.68
C THR A 76 0.51 14.65 2.53
N THR A 77 0.05 14.98 1.32
CA THR A 77 -0.73 16.20 1.06
C THR A 77 -2.02 16.21 1.87
N SER A 78 -2.75 15.09 1.90
CA SER A 78 -4.01 14.99 2.62
C SER A 78 -3.83 15.08 4.14
N LEU A 79 -2.77 14.51 4.71
CA LEU A 79 -2.47 14.63 6.13
C LEU A 79 -2.07 16.07 6.50
N LEU A 80 -1.33 16.77 5.64
CA LEU A 80 -1.05 18.19 5.80
C LEU A 80 -2.34 19.03 5.73
N GLN A 81 -3.28 18.72 4.83
CA GLN A 81 -4.60 19.39 4.80
C GLN A 81 -5.35 19.21 6.13
N ILE A 82 -5.36 18.00 6.70
CA ILE A 82 -6.01 17.73 8.00
C ILE A 82 -5.39 18.55 9.12
N ALA A 83 -4.05 18.59 9.20
CA ALA A 83 -3.35 19.36 10.24
C ALA A 83 -3.55 20.86 10.04
N GLY A 84 -3.38 21.37 8.81
CA GLY A 84 -3.56 22.78 8.48
C GLY A 84 -4.96 23.27 8.73
N GLU A 85 -5.97 22.44 8.42
CA GLU A 85 -7.38 22.77 8.71
C GLU A 85 -7.59 23.03 10.20
N GLU A 86 -7.14 22.14 11.09
CA GLU A 86 -7.33 22.32 12.54
C GLU A 86 -6.47 23.45 13.11
N LEU A 87 -5.27 23.68 12.57
CA LEU A 87 -4.34 24.74 13.02
C LEU A 87 -4.68 26.12 12.46
N ASP A 88 -5.63 26.25 11.54
CA ASP A 88 -5.87 27.49 10.77
C ASP A 88 -4.60 28.00 10.05
N LEU A 89 -3.81 27.06 9.47
CA LEU A 89 -2.61 27.34 8.67
C LEU A 89 -2.87 27.02 7.19
N GLU A 90 -2.26 27.77 6.28
CA GLU A 90 -2.29 27.49 4.85
C GLU A 90 -1.25 26.40 4.48
N MET A 91 -1.46 25.73 3.35
CA MET A 91 -0.53 24.70 2.86
C MET A 91 0.90 25.21 2.70
N SER A 92 1.09 26.47 2.34
CA SER A 92 2.40 27.11 2.20
C SER A 92 3.17 27.27 3.53
N GLN A 93 2.47 27.18 4.66
CA GLN A 93 3.04 27.25 6.00
C GLN A 93 3.35 25.86 6.58
N LEU A 94 3.02 24.78 5.86
CA LEU A 94 3.14 23.41 6.35
C LEU A 94 4.30 22.67 5.71
N ASN A 95 5.06 21.98 6.54
CA ASN A 95 6.12 21.08 6.15
C ASN A 95 5.88 19.71 6.78
N SER A 96 6.42 18.65 6.17
CA SER A 96 6.48 17.34 6.77
C SER A 96 7.91 16.82 6.75
N VAL A 97 8.19 15.85 7.62
CA VAL A 97 9.46 15.15 7.64
C VAL A 97 9.29 13.75 7.05
N ARG A 98 10.40 13.18 6.59
CA ARG A 98 10.45 11.77 6.19
C ARG A 98 10.18 10.91 7.44
N LEU A 99 9.39 9.85 7.26
CA LEU A 99 9.09 8.90 8.32
C LEU A 99 10.38 8.21 8.80
N ASP A 100 10.57 8.19 10.12
CA ASP A 100 11.79 7.76 10.79
C ASP A 100 11.42 7.30 12.20
N THR A 101 11.86 6.11 12.61
CA THR A 101 11.52 5.52 13.91
C THR A 101 11.99 6.33 15.11
N ASN A 102 12.96 7.23 14.94
CA ASN A 102 13.43 8.11 16.02
C ASN A 102 12.75 9.50 15.99
N VAL A 103 11.93 9.82 14.98
CA VAL A 103 11.44 11.19 14.76
C VAL A 103 9.93 11.29 14.67
N THR A 104 9.27 10.31 14.03
CA THR A 104 7.83 10.36 13.77
C THR A 104 7.07 9.39 14.66
N PRO A 105 5.81 9.64 15.03
CA PRO A 105 5.05 8.72 15.87
C PRO A 105 4.72 7.41 15.15
N ASP A 106 4.64 6.33 15.92
CA ASP A 106 4.16 5.04 15.40
C ASP A 106 2.64 5.09 15.17
N GLN A 107 2.23 5.02 13.91
CA GLN A 107 0.83 4.91 13.50
C GLN A 107 0.52 3.57 12.84
N GLY A 108 1.42 2.58 12.97
CA GLY A 108 1.33 1.28 12.32
C GLY A 108 1.48 1.34 10.80
N ALA A 109 1.26 0.22 10.16
CA ALA A 109 1.48 0.06 8.72
C ALA A 109 0.67 1.03 7.84
N THR A 110 1.26 1.43 6.72
CA THR A 110 0.57 2.12 5.62
C THR A 110 -0.05 1.08 4.70
N SER A 111 -1.17 0.51 5.10
CA SER A 111 -1.85 -0.59 4.43
C SER A 111 -3.36 -0.50 4.64
N ALA A 112 -4.13 -1.39 4.01
CA ALA A 112 -5.58 -1.52 4.16
C ALA A 112 -6.34 -0.18 4.02
N SER A 113 -5.88 0.72 3.14
CA SER A 113 -6.46 2.07 2.93
C SER A 113 -6.57 2.91 4.20
N SER A 114 -5.73 2.64 5.22
CA SER A 114 -5.90 3.18 6.58
C SER A 114 -5.24 4.53 6.84
N SER A 115 -4.48 5.09 5.88
CA SER A 115 -3.69 6.31 6.12
C SER A 115 -4.53 7.52 6.53
N ILE A 116 -5.69 7.71 5.90
CA ILE A 116 -6.57 8.85 6.21
C ILE A 116 -7.53 8.52 7.35
N HIS A 117 -8.33 7.45 7.23
CA HIS A 117 -9.40 7.18 8.20
C HIS A 117 -8.91 6.71 9.57
N ARG A 118 -7.70 6.13 9.67
CA ARG A 118 -7.06 5.77 10.94
C ARG A 118 -5.89 6.66 11.33
N GLY A 119 -5.12 7.14 10.35
CA GLY A 119 -3.97 8.00 10.58
C GLY A 119 -4.34 9.48 10.74
N GLY A 120 -5.40 9.93 10.08
CA GLY A 120 -5.89 11.31 10.15
C GLY A 120 -6.46 11.72 11.51
N PRO A 121 -7.34 10.94 12.16
CA PRO A 121 -7.97 11.35 13.43
C PRO A 121 -7.00 11.67 14.57
N PRO A 122 -5.96 10.88 14.89
CA PRO A 122 -5.01 11.25 15.94
C PRO A 122 -4.17 12.49 15.58
N LEU A 123 -3.79 12.67 14.30
CA LEU A 123 -3.14 13.89 13.84
C LEU A 123 -4.04 15.11 13.99
N ARG A 124 -5.31 14.98 13.63
CA ARG A 124 -6.34 16.00 13.80
C ARG A 124 -6.50 16.39 15.27
N ALA A 125 -6.52 15.39 16.16
CA ALA A 125 -6.61 15.59 17.59
C ALA A 125 -5.42 16.40 18.14
N ALA A 126 -4.19 16.02 17.73
CA ALA A 126 -2.98 16.74 18.13
C ALA A 126 -2.99 18.21 17.64
N ALA A 127 -3.46 18.43 16.40
CA ALA A 127 -3.59 19.77 15.84
C ALA A 127 -4.61 20.63 16.61
N ALA A 128 -5.74 20.04 17.01
CA ALA A 128 -6.75 20.74 17.82
C ALA A 128 -6.20 21.11 19.22
N GLU A 129 -5.48 20.21 19.89
CA GLU A 129 -4.84 20.52 21.18
C GLU A 129 -3.76 21.59 21.05
N ALA A 130 -2.91 21.51 20.01
CA ALA A 130 -1.93 22.54 19.70
C ALA A 130 -2.59 23.91 19.51
N ARG A 131 -3.65 23.96 18.70
CA ARG A 131 -4.43 25.19 18.46
C ARG A 131 -5.00 25.76 19.75
N GLN A 132 -5.59 24.92 20.60
CA GLN A 132 -6.13 25.37 21.89
C GLN A 132 -5.04 25.88 22.85
N ALA A 133 -3.87 25.26 22.87
CA ALA A 133 -2.74 25.71 23.64
C ALA A 133 -2.29 27.12 23.19
N LEU A 134 -2.19 27.34 21.87
CA LEU A 134 -1.83 28.62 21.28
C LEU A 134 -2.88 29.72 21.56
N ILE A 135 -4.15 29.39 21.48
CA ILE A 135 -5.26 30.28 21.84
C ILE A 135 -5.17 30.67 23.32
N ARG A 136 -4.89 29.69 24.22
CA ARG A 136 -4.71 30.02 25.68
C ARG A 136 -3.50 30.95 25.93
N LEU A 137 -2.39 30.74 25.22
CA LEU A 137 -1.23 31.63 25.31
C LEU A 137 -1.56 33.07 24.84
N ALA A 138 -2.28 33.19 23.71
CA ALA A 138 -2.71 34.50 23.20
C ALA A 138 -3.72 35.17 24.16
N ALA A 139 -4.69 34.40 24.69
CA ALA A 139 -5.64 34.93 25.69
C ALA A 139 -4.97 35.47 26.94
N ALA A 140 -3.97 34.77 27.44
CA ALA A 140 -3.15 35.23 28.56
C ALA A 140 -2.36 36.51 28.21
N ARG A 141 -1.76 36.60 27.02
CA ARG A 141 -1.01 37.75 26.53
C ARG A 141 -1.89 38.99 26.38
N PHE A 142 -3.10 38.84 25.84
CA PHE A 142 -4.04 39.94 25.63
C PHE A 142 -4.94 40.20 26.83
N ARG A 143 -4.94 39.34 27.85
CA ARG A 143 -5.82 39.37 29.04
C ARG A 143 -7.30 39.36 28.67
N VAL A 144 -7.68 38.50 27.71
CA VAL A 144 -9.05 38.29 27.23
C VAL A 144 -9.49 36.86 27.41
N GLN A 145 -10.78 36.57 27.26
CA GLN A 145 -11.28 35.22 27.26
C GLN A 145 -10.89 34.52 25.93
N PRO A 146 -10.55 33.23 25.96
CA PRO A 146 -10.22 32.46 24.73
C PRO A 146 -11.31 32.53 23.62
N GLY A 147 -12.59 32.59 24.02
CA GLY A 147 -13.73 32.64 23.09
C GLY A 147 -13.87 33.97 22.34
N SER A 148 -13.13 35.04 22.72
CA SER A 148 -13.09 36.31 21.98
C SER A 148 -11.94 36.39 20.97
N LEU A 149 -11.24 35.26 20.76
CA LEU A 149 -10.11 35.18 19.82
C LEU A 149 -10.50 34.45 18.54
N ILE A 150 -10.07 35.00 17.43
CA ILE A 150 -10.14 34.38 16.10
C ILE A 150 -8.74 34.08 15.59
N VAL A 151 -8.63 33.06 14.77
CA VAL A 151 -7.35 32.68 14.14
C VAL A 151 -7.50 32.72 12.62
N THR A 152 -6.51 33.35 11.98
CA THR A 152 -6.41 33.39 10.52
C THR A 152 -4.95 33.22 10.12
N ARG A 153 -4.62 32.19 9.35
CA ARG A 153 -3.24 31.93 8.86
C ARG A 153 -2.19 31.89 9.98
N GLY A 154 -2.55 31.27 11.13
CA GLY A 154 -1.67 31.17 12.28
C GLY A 154 -1.45 32.51 13.04
N VAL A 155 -2.28 33.53 12.79
CA VAL A 155 -2.31 34.75 13.53
C VAL A 155 -3.58 34.81 14.39
N VAL A 156 -3.40 34.88 15.68
CA VAL A 156 -4.47 35.02 16.68
C VAL A 156 -4.77 36.51 16.89
N SER A 157 -6.02 36.88 16.74
CA SER A 157 -6.47 38.30 16.91
C SER A 157 -7.68 38.36 17.85
N VAL A 158 -7.86 39.49 18.50
CA VAL A 158 -9.09 39.78 19.29
C VAL A 158 -10.20 40.15 18.31
N GLU A 159 -11.34 39.45 18.40
CA GLU A 159 -12.51 39.73 17.55
C GLU A 159 -12.98 41.18 17.72
N GLY A 160 -13.14 41.89 16.61
CA GLY A 160 -13.46 43.32 16.60
C GLY A 160 -12.29 44.25 16.87
N GLN A 161 -11.09 43.73 17.21
CA GLN A 161 -9.88 44.52 17.46
C GLN A 161 -8.65 43.88 16.78
N LEU A 162 -8.69 43.77 15.47
CA LEU A 162 -7.67 43.01 14.66
C LEU A 162 -6.23 43.56 14.83
N ALA A 163 -6.08 44.82 15.30
CA ALA A 163 -4.76 45.40 15.64
C ALA A 163 -4.11 44.69 16.85
N LEU A 164 -4.90 44.08 17.74
CA LEU A 164 -4.41 43.22 18.80
C LEU A 164 -4.25 41.80 18.25
N SER A 165 -3.08 41.52 17.69
CA SER A 165 -2.77 40.24 17.07
C SER A 165 -1.39 39.74 17.47
N VAL A 166 -1.20 38.42 17.37
CA VAL A 166 0.06 37.70 17.61
C VAL A 166 0.12 36.45 16.79
N SER A 167 1.25 36.15 16.16
CA SER A 167 1.42 34.91 15.40
C SER A 167 1.71 33.71 16.32
N TYR A 168 1.47 32.50 15.81
CA TYR A 168 1.88 31.28 16.51
C TYR A 168 3.39 31.24 16.77
N GLY A 169 4.19 31.68 15.77
CA GLY A 169 5.63 31.77 15.91
C GLY A 169 6.08 32.71 17.06
N GLU A 170 5.41 33.84 17.24
CA GLU A 170 5.68 34.74 18.37
C GLU A 170 5.21 34.21 19.73
N LEU A 171 4.20 33.35 19.76
CA LEU A 171 3.68 32.72 20.97
C LEU A 171 4.57 31.62 21.50
N ILE A 172 5.02 30.72 20.63
CA ILE A 172 5.70 29.50 21.03
C ILE A 172 6.97 29.18 20.23
N GLY A 173 7.19 29.83 19.08
CA GLY A 173 8.20 29.45 18.08
C GLY A 173 9.43 28.73 18.62
N ASP A 174 9.69 27.57 18.08
CA ASP A 174 10.80 26.66 18.42
C ASP A 174 10.81 26.14 19.87
N LYS A 175 9.69 26.29 20.62
CA LYS A 175 9.51 25.70 21.95
C LYS A 175 8.53 24.57 21.93
N LYS A 176 8.60 23.69 22.93
CA LYS A 176 7.66 22.59 23.11
C LYS A 176 6.33 23.08 23.68
N PHE A 177 5.25 22.45 23.24
CA PHE A 177 3.91 22.62 23.81
C PHE A 177 3.81 22.07 25.23
N ASN A 178 4.46 20.94 25.50
CA ASN A 178 4.33 20.16 26.75
C ASN A 178 2.86 19.87 27.10
N VAL A 179 2.09 19.45 26.09
CA VAL A 179 0.68 19.11 26.20
C VAL A 179 0.48 17.66 25.81
N ASN A 180 -0.27 16.93 26.64
CA ASN A 180 -0.63 15.53 26.39
C ASN A 180 -2.02 15.44 25.77
N LEU A 181 -2.20 14.45 24.88
CA LEU A 181 -3.48 14.05 24.34
C LEU A 181 -4.18 13.16 25.37
N SER A 182 -5.26 13.64 25.97
CA SER A 182 -5.96 12.99 27.10
C SER A 182 -7.33 12.43 26.75
N GLY A 183 -7.77 12.53 25.50
CA GLY A 183 -9.07 12.07 25.05
C GLY A 183 -9.16 10.57 24.83
N ALA A 184 -10.34 9.98 25.11
CA ALA A 184 -10.61 8.57 24.82
C ALA A 184 -10.83 8.33 23.32
N ALA A 185 -10.33 7.19 22.81
CA ALA A 185 -10.52 6.79 21.43
C ALA A 185 -11.99 6.42 21.13
N PRO A 186 -12.64 6.96 20.07
CA PRO A 186 -14.00 6.60 19.73
C PRO A 186 -14.17 5.23 19.04
N TYR A 187 -13.08 4.56 18.68
CA TYR A 187 -13.08 3.22 18.06
C TYR A 187 -12.06 2.31 18.71
N PRO A 188 -12.19 0.95 18.65
CA PRO A 188 -11.16 0.04 19.13
C PRO A 188 -9.88 0.36 18.36
N PRO A 189 -8.89 0.87 19.06
CA PRO A 189 -7.71 1.44 18.44
C PRO A 189 -6.76 0.36 17.99
N ALA A 190 -5.96 0.67 16.98
CA ALA A 190 -4.59 0.21 17.09
C ALA A 190 -4.08 0.69 18.48
N PRO A 191 -3.47 -0.19 19.28
CA PRO A 191 -3.01 0.21 20.60
C PRO A 191 -2.06 1.40 20.47
N ARG A 192 -2.30 2.47 21.26
CA ARG A 192 -1.53 3.72 21.35
C ARG A 192 -2.07 4.95 20.59
N MET A 193 -3.34 4.97 20.13
CA MET A 193 -3.90 6.23 19.61
C MET A 193 -4.68 6.98 20.70
N HIS A 194 -4.32 8.23 20.91
CA HIS A 194 -5.00 9.15 21.82
C HIS A 194 -5.76 10.21 21.03
N PHE A 195 -6.82 10.75 21.62
CA PHE A 195 -7.69 11.73 20.99
C PHE A 195 -7.74 13.01 21.81
N ALA A 196 -8.06 14.14 21.16
CA ALA A 196 -8.14 15.43 21.81
C ALA A 196 -9.31 15.50 22.79
N ALA A 197 -9.06 16.16 23.95
CA ALA A 197 -10.11 16.77 24.74
C ALA A 197 -10.54 18.12 24.14
N ALA A 198 -9.68 18.76 23.33
CA ALA A 198 -9.96 20.01 22.66
C ALA A 198 -11.08 19.86 21.61
N PRO A 199 -11.98 20.85 21.46
CA PRO A 199 -13.00 20.83 20.43
C PRO A 199 -12.40 20.86 19.03
N LEU A 200 -12.85 19.93 18.19
CA LEU A 200 -12.46 19.85 16.79
C LEU A 200 -13.19 20.93 15.96
N LYS A 201 -12.55 21.44 14.91
CA LYS A 201 -13.21 22.37 13.96
C LYS A 201 -14.40 21.65 13.29
N PRO A 202 -15.59 22.24 13.26
CA PRO A 202 -16.74 21.64 12.58
C PRO A 202 -16.53 21.64 11.06
N THR A 203 -17.06 20.63 10.38
CA THR A 203 -16.92 20.47 8.92
C THR A 203 -17.43 21.66 8.12
N SER A 204 -18.44 22.38 8.65
CA SER A 204 -18.97 23.61 8.05
C SER A 204 -17.98 24.78 7.98
N ARG A 205 -16.84 24.68 8.66
CA ARG A 205 -15.78 25.69 8.67
C ARG A 205 -14.53 25.23 7.92
N TYR A 206 -14.58 24.10 7.23
CA TYR A 206 -13.44 23.61 6.47
C TYR A 206 -13.14 24.50 5.27
N SER A 207 -11.85 24.75 5.05
CA SER A 207 -11.32 25.56 3.96
C SER A 207 -10.24 24.84 3.15
N LEU A 208 -9.53 23.89 3.75
CA LEU A 208 -8.50 23.08 3.12
C LEU A 208 -8.99 21.65 2.84
N VAL A 209 -9.62 21.03 3.82
CA VAL A 209 -10.19 19.69 3.67
C VAL A 209 -11.38 19.78 2.71
N GLY A 210 -11.41 18.88 1.71
CA GLY A 210 -12.40 18.91 0.63
C GLY A 210 -11.93 19.67 -0.63
N GLN A 211 -10.73 20.27 -0.60
CA GLN A 211 -10.15 20.94 -1.76
C GLN A 211 -9.18 20.02 -2.50
N SER A 212 -9.18 20.09 -3.83
CA SER A 212 -8.21 19.40 -4.70
C SER A 212 -6.86 20.14 -4.68
N ILE A 213 -6.14 20.02 -3.57
CA ILE A 213 -4.80 20.62 -3.44
C ILE A 213 -3.79 19.80 -4.25
N PRO A 214 -2.95 20.43 -5.09
CA PRO A 214 -1.87 19.73 -5.78
C PRO A 214 -0.92 19.05 -4.80
N ARG A 215 -0.48 17.84 -5.15
CA ARG A 215 0.43 17.07 -4.31
C ARG A 215 1.73 17.81 -4.05
N VAL A 216 2.11 17.95 -2.78
CA VAL A 216 3.32 18.69 -2.34
C VAL A 216 4.63 18.00 -2.75
N ASP A 217 4.60 16.70 -3.04
CA ASP A 217 5.77 15.89 -3.37
C ASP A 217 6.10 15.85 -4.88
N ILE A 218 5.16 16.22 -5.75
CA ILE A 218 5.35 16.14 -7.21
C ILE A 218 6.44 17.07 -7.73
N PRO A 219 6.56 18.35 -7.29
CA PRO A 219 7.61 19.23 -7.79
C PRO A 219 9.02 18.64 -7.63
N ASP A 220 9.32 18.04 -6.47
CA ASP A 220 10.62 17.43 -6.22
C ASP A 220 10.84 16.13 -7.03
N LYS A 221 9.76 15.42 -7.37
CA LYS A 221 9.82 14.22 -8.20
C LYS A 221 10.12 14.53 -9.67
N VAL A 222 9.50 15.58 -10.23
CA VAL A 222 9.67 15.92 -11.65
C VAL A 222 10.96 16.69 -11.94
N ASN A 223 11.54 17.35 -10.94
CA ASN A 223 12.80 18.08 -11.08
C ASN A 223 14.02 17.30 -10.53
N ALA A 224 13.85 16.00 -10.27
CA ALA A 224 14.87 15.08 -9.80
C ALA A 224 15.51 15.43 -8.42
N LYS A 225 14.84 16.22 -7.59
CA LYS A 225 15.27 16.48 -6.21
C LYS A 225 14.88 15.37 -5.24
N ASN A 226 13.84 14.60 -5.56
CA ASN A 226 13.43 13.47 -4.74
C ASN A 226 14.46 12.33 -4.88
N ILE A 227 15.10 11.97 -3.76
CA ILE A 227 16.04 10.86 -3.70
C ILE A 227 15.27 9.59 -3.32
N ARG A 228 15.27 8.61 -4.24
CA ARG A 228 14.70 7.28 -4.00
C ARG A 228 15.72 6.36 -3.37
N VAL A 229 15.25 5.29 -2.73
CA VAL A 229 16.12 4.30 -2.06
C VAL A 229 17.20 3.72 -3.00
N GLN A 230 16.87 3.51 -4.28
CA GLN A 230 17.82 3.02 -5.30
C GLN A 230 18.97 3.98 -5.57
N ASN A 231 18.80 5.27 -5.29
CA ASN A 231 19.80 6.31 -5.53
C ASN A 231 20.70 6.60 -4.32
N LEU A 232 20.44 5.96 -3.18
CA LEU A 232 21.23 6.16 -1.97
C LEU A 232 22.64 5.65 -2.16
N ARG A 233 23.60 6.45 -1.69
CA ARG A 233 25.03 6.12 -1.67
C ARG A 233 25.66 6.66 -0.40
N LEU A 234 26.43 5.83 0.28
CA LEU A 234 27.26 6.23 1.42
C LEU A 234 28.75 6.00 1.10
N PRO A 235 29.65 6.81 1.66
CA PRO A 235 31.09 6.58 1.50
C PRO A 235 31.48 5.18 1.98
N GLY A 236 32.27 4.49 1.19
CA GLY A 236 32.77 3.15 1.52
C GLY A 236 31.74 2.03 1.52
N MET A 237 30.52 2.28 1.02
CA MET A 237 29.49 1.23 0.97
C MET A 237 29.86 0.09 0.04
N LEU A 238 29.36 -1.10 0.37
CA LEU A 238 29.37 -2.27 -0.49
C LEU A 238 28.01 -2.49 -1.15
N HIS A 239 28.03 -3.24 -2.23
CA HIS A 239 26.82 -3.74 -2.89
C HIS A 239 26.59 -5.18 -2.48
N GLY A 240 25.39 -5.47 -1.97
CA GLY A 240 24.96 -6.79 -1.54
C GLY A 240 23.97 -7.43 -2.50
N ARG A 241 24.03 -8.76 -2.63
CA ARG A 241 23.03 -9.58 -3.29
C ARG A 241 22.67 -10.77 -2.40
N VAL A 242 21.39 -11.08 -2.34
CA VAL A 242 20.89 -12.29 -1.67
C VAL A 242 21.02 -13.45 -2.64
N VAL A 243 21.46 -14.60 -2.15
CA VAL A 243 21.54 -15.83 -2.95
C VAL A 243 20.42 -16.76 -2.55
N LEU A 244 19.53 -17.03 -3.48
CA LEU A 244 18.34 -17.86 -3.34
C LEU A 244 18.35 -18.98 -4.36
N PRO A 245 17.73 -20.15 -4.09
CA PRO A 245 17.76 -21.27 -5.02
C PRO A 245 17.02 -20.92 -6.31
N ARG A 246 17.76 -20.92 -7.43
CA ARG A 246 17.19 -20.78 -8.79
C ARG A 246 16.86 -22.16 -9.35
N GLY A 247 15.75 -22.24 -10.09
CA GLY A 247 15.32 -23.53 -10.64
C GLY A 247 14.82 -24.52 -9.60
N GLN A 248 14.71 -24.08 -8.36
CA GLN A 248 14.06 -24.78 -7.27
C GLN A 248 12.98 -23.89 -6.71
N ARG A 249 12.08 -24.43 -5.93
CA ARG A 249 10.87 -23.74 -5.50
C ARG A 249 11.12 -22.38 -4.93
N ALA A 250 10.56 -21.44 -5.65
CA ALA A 250 10.76 -20.02 -5.48
C ALA A 250 10.10 -19.42 -4.23
N PHE A 251 9.59 -20.15 -3.31
CA PHE A 251 8.84 -19.59 -2.19
C PHE A 251 9.23 -20.20 -0.86
N GLY A 252 10.48 -20.62 -0.79
CA GLY A 252 11.07 -20.97 0.48
C GLY A 252 10.36 -22.12 1.20
N ALA A 253 9.80 -23.07 0.47
CA ALA A 253 9.18 -24.26 1.07
C ALA A 253 10.20 -25.11 1.85
N GLY A 254 11.14 -24.45 2.55
CA GLY A 254 12.17 -25.07 3.36
C GLY A 254 13.44 -25.44 2.60
N ALA A 255 13.70 -24.87 1.42
CA ALA A 255 14.96 -25.11 0.71
C ALA A 255 16.13 -24.54 1.52
N LYS A 256 16.84 -25.43 2.24
CA LYS A 256 18.01 -25.08 3.03
C LYS A 256 19.28 -25.33 2.24
N PRO A 257 20.34 -24.52 2.41
CA PRO A 257 21.64 -24.80 1.83
C PRO A 257 22.28 -26.02 2.54
N LEU A 258 22.58 -27.08 1.80
CA LEU A 258 23.28 -28.26 2.31
C LEU A 258 24.79 -28.09 2.25
N SER A 259 25.30 -27.45 1.18
CA SER A 259 26.69 -27.08 1.07
C SER A 259 26.85 -25.80 0.23
N VAL A 260 27.93 -25.06 0.47
CA VAL A 260 28.31 -23.85 -0.26
C VAL A 260 29.77 -24.00 -0.66
N ASP A 261 30.06 -23.95 -1.98
CA ASP A 261 31.42 -23.92 -2.47
C ASP A 261 31.90 -22.46 -2.56
N GLU A 262 32.62 -22.02 -1.53
CA GLU A 262 33.16 -20.66 -1.46
C GLU A 262 34.21 -20.37 -2.53
N ASN A 263 34.89 -21.42 -3.07
CA ASN A 263 35.91 -21.29 -4.10
C ASN A 263 35.29 -20.93 -5.47
N SER A 264 33.99 -21.21 -5.67
CA SER A 264 33.30 -20.90 -6.94
C SER A 264 33.30 -19.41 -7.31
N ILE A 265 33.53 -18.52 -6.33
CA ILE A 265 33.60 -17.06 -6.53
C ILE A 265 34.97 -16.46 -6.20
N ALA A 266 36.01 -17.29 -6.01
CA ALA A 266 37.36 -16.82 -5.61
C ALA A 266 38.00 -15.86 -6.63
N ASP A 267 37.67 -16.00 -7.90
CA ASP A 267 38.17 -15.16 -8.99
C ASP A 267 37.48 -13.79 -9.08
N ILE A 268 36.39 -13.56 -8.32
CA ILE A 268 35.67 -12.29 -8.34
C ILE A 268 36.29 -11.34 -7.31
N ARG A 269 36.97 -10.31 -7.82
CA ARG A 269 37.72 -9.37 -7.00
C ARG A 269 36.86 -8.69 -5.93
N GLY A 270 37.27 -8.86 -4.67
CA GLY A 270 36.64 -8.18 -3.52
C GLY A 270 35.26 -8.70 -3.17
N ALA A 271 34.81 -9.81 -3.78
CA ALA A 271 33.59 -10.49 -3.37
C ALA A 271 33.83 -11.27 -2.07
N SER A 272 32.86 -11.24 -1.17
CA SER A 272 32.83 -12.06 0.05
C SER A 272 31.45 -12.55 0.36
N ILE A 273 31.37 -13.71 1.04
CA ILE A 273 30.13 -14.38 1.39
C ILE A 273 29.74 -13.98 2.81
N VAL A 274 28.46 -13.70 3.02
CA VAL A 274 27.85 -13.47 4.33
C VAL A 274 26.84 -14.57 4.60
N ARG A 275 26.92 -15.19 5.77
CA ARG A 275 26.02 -16.26 6.21
C ARG A 275 25.42 -15.96 7.59
N LYS A 276 24.11 -16.24 7.76
CA LYS A 276 23.41 -16.19 9.04
C LYS A 276 22.21 -17.15 9.02
N GLY A 277 22.26 -18.20 9.83
CA GLY A 277 21.31 -19.30 9.72
C GLY A 277 21.36 -19.92 8.31
N ASP A 278 20.23 -20.00 7.65
CA ASP A 278 20.14 -20.47 6.27
C ASP A 278 20.30 -19.32 5.24
N PHE A 279 20.46 -18.07 5.70
CA PHE A 279 20.69 -16.91 4.85
C PHE A 279 22.08 -16.94 4.25
N ILE A 280 22.15 -16.73 2.93
CA ILE A 280 23.38 -16.57 2.15
C ILE A 280 23.26 -15.29 1.34
N GLY A 281 24.29 -14.47 1.42
CA GLY A 281 24.43 -13.28 0.61
C GLY A 281 25.87 -13.07 0.22
N VAL A 282 26.09 -12.26 -0.79
CA VAL A 282 27.44 -11.85 -1.25
C VAL A 282 27.51 -10.32 -1.25
N VAL A 283 28.70 -9.81 -0.94
CA VAL A 283 29.00 -8.37 -0.98
C VAL A 283 30.22 -8.12 -1.82
N ALA A 284 30.27 -7.00 -2.53
CA ALA A 284 31.44 -6.54 -3.29
C ALA A 284 31.45 -5.00 -3.37
N GLU A 285 32.64 -4.41 -3.69
CA GLU A 285 32.75 -2.95 -3.87
C GLU A 285 32.08 -2.46 -5.16
N GLN A 286 32.07 -3.28 -6.19
CA GLN A 286 31.38 -2.99 -7.44
C GLN A 286 30.07 -3.75 -7.51
N GLU A 287 29.01 -3.06 -7.92
CA GLU A 287 27.65 -3.65 -7.98
C GLU A 287 27.61 -4.89 -8.89
N TRP A 288 28.27 -4.81 -10.05
CA TRP A 288 28.29 -5.91 -10.99
C TRP A 288 29.07 -7.13 -10.49
N ASP A 289 30.13 -6.92 -9.69
CA ASP A 289 30.86 -8.04 -9.08
C ASP A 289 29.99 -8.76 -8.02
N ALA A 290 29.16 -8.04 -7.26
CA ALA A 290 28.17 -8.66 -6.38
C ALA A 290 27.13 -9.47 -7.17
N VAL A 291 26.66 -8.97 -8.33
CA VAL A 291 25.74 -9.70 -9.21
C VAL A 291 26.37 -10.98 -9.72
N LYS A 292 27.60 -10.93 -10.25
CA LYS A 292 28.32 -12.10 -10.72
C LYS A 292 28.54 -13.11 -9.59
N ALA A 293 28.97 -12.64 -8.41
CA ALA A 293 29.19 -13.52 -7.26
C ALA A 293 27.93 -14.26 -6.85
N ALA A 294 26.78 -13.57 -6.83
CA ALA A 294 25.51 -14.22 -6.53
C ALA A 294 25.09 -15.24 -7.59
N ASP A 295 25.43 -15.00 -8.85
CA ASP A 295 25.10 -15.88 -9.96
C ASP A 295 26.01 -17.12 -10.05
N GLN A 296 27.29 -16.95 -9.71
CA GLN A 296 28.32 -17.99 -9.83
C GLN A 296 28.49 -18.83 -8.56
N LEU A 297 27.98 -18.37 -7.40
CA LEU A 297 28.13 -19.11 -6.16
C LEU A 297 27.42 -20.46 -6.22
N GLU A 298 28.21 -21.54 -6.14
CA GLU A 298 27.70 -22.89 -6.20
C GLU A 298 27.19 -23.34 -4.84
N ILE A 299 25.89 -23.68 -4.79
CA ILE A 299 25.19 -24.15 -3.57
C ILE A 299 24.38 -25.39 -3.90
N VAL A 300 24.51 -26.40 -3.04
CA VAL A 300 23.62 -27.55 -3.04
C VAL A 300 22.46 -27.25 -2.11
N TRP A 301 21.26 -27.21 -2.66
CA TRP A 301 20.04 -26.94 -1.92
C TRP A 301 19.29 -28.22 -1.57
N GLN A 302 18.59 -28.20 -0.44
CA GLN A 302 17.66 -29.26 -0.06
C GLN A 302 16.48 -29.33 -1.05
N ASP A 303 16.12 -30.55 -1.46
CA ASP A 303 14.91 -30.75 -2.24
C ASP A 303 13.65 -30.41 -1.45
N THR A 304 12.67 -29.91 -2.16
CA THR A 304 11.37 -29.52 -1.61
C THR A 304 10.21 -30.21 -2.34
N PRO A 305 9.03 -30.41 -1.74
CA PRO A 305 7.86 -31.07 -2.36
C PRO A 305 7.36 -30.32 -3.64
N PRO A 306 6.78 -30.95 -4.69
CA PRO A 306 6.32 -30.30 -5.93
C PRO A 306 5.13 -29.37 -5.71
N LEU A 307 5.08 -28.28 -6.50
CA LEU A 307 3.92 -27.41 -6.59
C LEU A 307 2.81 -28.10 -7.41
N PRO A 308 1.53 -27.81 -7.13
CA PRO A 308 0.40 -28.31 -7.91
C PRO A 308 0.26 -27.52 -9.23
N ASN A 309 1.10 -27.84 -10.23
CA ASN A 309 1.10 -27.11 -11.49
C ASN A 309 0.07 -27.61 -12.50
N ASP A 310 -0.44 -28.85 -12.35
CA ASP A 310 -1.43 -29.42 -13.30
C ASP A 310 -2.79 -28.74 -13.19
N ASP A 311 -3.32 -28.57 -11.96
CA ASP A 311 -4.55 -27.81 -11.69
C ASP A 311 -4.53 -27.25 -10.27
N LEU A 312 -4.06 -26.01 -10.13
CA LEU A 312 -4.02 -25.27 -8.88
C LEU A 312 -5.40 -25.23 -8.19
N PHE A 313 -6.45 -24.99 -8.95
CA PHE A 313 -7.79 -24.80 -8.39
C PHE A 313 -8.42 -26.11 -7.94
N ALA A 314 -8.13 -27.22 -8.63
CA ALA A 314 -8.49 -28.56 -8.17
C ALA A 314 -7.74 -28.91 -6.87
N ALA A 315 -6.45 -28.60 -6.78
CA ALA A 315 -5.67 -28.81 -5.56
C ALA A 315 -6.20 -27.98 -4.37
N MET A 316 -6.55 -26.70 -4.62
CA MET A 316 -7.15 -25.83 -3.57
C MET A 316 -8.49 -26.40 -3.07
N ARG A 317 -9.33 -26.89 -3.97
CA ARG A 317 -10.63 -27.48 -3.62
C ARG A 317 -10.50 -28.79 -2.85
N ALA A 318 -9.53 -29.62 -3.22
CA ALA A 318 -9.29 -30.92 -2.58
C ALA A 318 -8.52 -30.82 -1.25
N SER A 319 -7.97 -29.68 -0.92
CA SER A 319 -7.21 -29.49 0.32
C SER A 319 -8.10 -29.60 1.56
N GLU A 320 -7.51 -30.08 2.68
CA GLU A 320 -8.16 -30.04 3.98
C GLU A 320 -8.28 -28.57 4.47
N SER A 321 -9.32 -27.89 3.99
CA SER A 321 -9.59 -26.49 4.35
C SER A 321 -10.39 -26.37 5.64
N THR A 322 -10.15 -25.30 6.40
CA THR A 322 -11.01 -24.95 7.53
C THR A 322 -12.20 -24.14 7.05
N GLU A 323 -13.40 -24.69 7.23
CA GLU A 323 -14.64 -24.01 6.87
C GLU A 323 -15.08 -23.04 7.97
N THR A 324 -15.49 -21.84 7.56
CA THR A 324 -16.09 -20.81 8.42
C THR A 324 -17.32 -20.23 7.75
N ILE A 325 -18.45 -20.30 8.40
CA ILE A 325 -19.67 -19.59 7.96
C ILE A 325 -19.51 -18.12 8.37
N VAL A 326 -19.35 -17.24 7.37
CA VAL A 326 -19.12 -15.81 7.58
C VAL A 326 -20.44 -15.04 7.63
N VAL A 327 -21.40 -15.48 6.85
CA VAL A 327 -22.77 -14.96 6.84
C VAL A 327 -23.75 -16.13 6.75
N ASP A 328 -24.77 -16.10 7.59
CA ASP A 328 -25.90 -17.04 7.53
C ASP A 328 -27.18 -16.24 7.83
N MET A 329 -27.89 -15.84 6.81
CA MET A 329 -29.06 -14.96 6.89
C MET A 329 -30.22 -15.55 6.09
N GLY A 330 -31.37 -15.73 6.72
CA GLY A 330 -32.54 -16.35 6.11
C GLY A 330 -32.35 -17.83 5.84
N ASP A 331 -33.18 -18.39 4.94
CA ASP A 331 -33.11 -19.77 4.50
C ASP A 331 -32.76 -19.76 2.98
N THR A 332 -31.49 -19.98 2.66
CA THR A 332 -31.01 -19.94 1.28
C THR A 332 -31.57 -21.10 0.47
N GLU A 333 -31.70 -22.30 1.05
CA GLU A 333 -32.21 -23.46 0.33
C GLU A 333 -33.70 -23.29 -0.02
N ALA A 334 -34.53 -22.87 0.95
CA ALA A 334 -35.91 -22.52 0.66
C ALA A 334 -36.03 -21.35 -0.33
N GLY A 335 -35.07 -20.42 -0.32
CA GLY A 335 -34.98 -19.36 -1.31
C GLY A 335 -34.74 -19.91 -2.73
N PHE A 336 -33.79 -20.82 -2.89
CA PHE A 336 -33.51 -21.46 -4.19
C PHE A 336 -34.67 -22.31 -4.70
N GLN A 337 -35.39 -23.01 -3.82
CA GLN A 337 -36.58 -23.77 -4.20
C GLN A 337 -37.71 -22.89 -4.76
N ARG A 338 -37.80 -21.62 -4.32
CA ARG A 338 -38.79 -20.65 -4.81
C ARG A 338 -38.29 -19.83 -6.00
N ALA A 339 -37.01 -19.93 -6.36
CA ALA A 339 -36.45 -19.14 -7.44
C ALA A 339 -37.07 -19.51 -8.79
N ALA A 340 -37.52 -18.50 -9.54
CA ALA A 340 -37.98 -18.66 -10.92
C ALA A 340 -36.79 -18.88 -11.87
N HIS A 341 -35.67 -18.20 -11.59
CA HIS A 341 -34.41 -18.39 -12.30
C HIS A 341 -33.26 -18.42 -11.29
N SER A 342 -32.25 -19.23 -11.59
CA SER A 342 -31.01 -19.27 -10.82
C SER A 342 -29.81 -19.28 -11.76
N ALA A 343 -28.77 -18.59 -11.37
CA ALA A 343 -27.48 -18.64 -12.01
C ALA A 343 -26.43 -19.13 -11.01
N GLY A 344 -25.43 -19.84 -11.47
CA GLY A 344 -24.32 -20.30 -10.66
C GLY A 344 -23.15 -20.72 -11.50
N ALA A 345 -21.95 -20.38 -11.03
CA ALA A 345 -20.70 -20.69 -11.71
C ALA A 345 -19.53 -20.82 -10.73
N THR A 346 -18.45 -21.40 -11.22
CA THR A 346 -17.15 -21.40 -10.57
C THR A 346 -16.29 -20.30 -11.18
N TYR A 347 -15.75 -19.42 -10.32
CA TYR A 347 -14.86 -18.34 -10.73
C TYR A 347 -13.45 -18.59 -10.20
N ARG A 348 -12.44 -18.30 -11.02
CA ARG A 348 -11.03 -18.56 -10.74
C ARG A 348 -10.24 -17.27 -10.78
N GLY A 349 -9.50 -16.96 -9.73
CA GLY A 349 -8.54 -15.85 -9.66
C GLY A 349 -7.14 -16.44 -9.52
N PRO A 350 -6.24 -16.31 -10.52
CA PRO A 350 -4.89 -16.85 -10.42
C PRO A 350 -4.03 -16.04 -9.44
N TYR A 351 -2.85 -16.57 -9.12
CA TYR A 351 -1.81 -15.78 -8.47
C TYR A 351 -1.41 -14.58 -9.31
N GLN A 352 -1.16 -13.45 -8.68
CA GLN A 352 -0.72 -12.23 -9.34
C GLN A 352 0.46 -11.61 -8.62
N GLY A 353 1.40 -11.04 -9.36
CA GLY A 353 2.59 -10.38 -8.82
C GLY A 353 2.32 -8.92 -8.46
N HIS A 354 3.02 -8.41 -7.46
CA HIS A 354 3.03 -6.97 -7.18
C HIS A 354 3.79 -6.19 -8.26
N LEU A 355 4.91 -6.71 -8.69
CA LEU A 355 5.79 -6.20 -9.75
C LEU A 355 5.91 -4.66 -9.76
N PRO A 356 6.26 -4.02 -8.62
CA PRO A 356 6.51 -2.59 -8.63
C PRO A 356 7.61 -2.27 -9.65
N PHE A 357 7.61 -1.07 -10.22
CA PHE A 357 8.56 -0.70 -11.27
C PHE A 357 10.02 -0.85 -10.80
N SER A 358 10.31 -0.51 -9.55
CA SER A 358 11.63 -0.76 -8.93
C SER A 358 11.61 -2.03 -8.10
N PRO A 359 12.59 -2.93 -8.27
CA PRO A 359 12.82 -4.05 -7.36
C PRO A 359 13.10 -3.58 -5.92
N ASN A 360 12.93 -4.50 -4.96
CA ASN A 360 13.18 -4.25 -3.54
C ASN A 360 14.62 -3.81 -3.31
N CYS A 361 14.81 -2.72 -2.56
CA CYS A 361 16.11 -2.11 -2.30
C CYS A 361 16.16 -1.52 -0.90
N ALA A 362 17.30 -1.65 -0.24
CA ALA A 362 17.59 -1.02 1.04
C ALA A 362 19.10 -0.74 1.16
N LEU A 363 19.42 0.24 2.00
CA LEU A 363 20.79 0.53 2.43
C LEU A 363 20.82 0.44 3.95
N ALA A 364 21.75 -0.34 4.51
CA ALA A 364 21.99 -0.42 5.94
C ALA A 364 23.41 0.03 6.27
N ASP A 365 23.54 0.71 7.41
CA ASP A 365 24.82 1.10 8.00
C ASP A 365 24.85 0.71 9.47
N ALA A 366 25.72 -0.24 9.80
CA ALA A 366 25.97 -0.74 11.16
C ALA A 366 27.33 -0.31 11.72
N SER A 367 27.94 0.73 11.16
CA SER A 367 29.24 1.25 11.60
C SER A 367 29.16 2.16 12.82
N GLY A 368 27.96 2.60 13.23
CA GLY A 368 27.71 3.45 14.42
C GLY A 368 27.07 2.69 15.56
N ASP A 369 26.56 3.45 16.55
CA ASP A 369 25.93 2.90 17.76
C ASP A 369 24.57 2.23 17.48
N GLN A 370 23.91 2.62 16.39
CA GLN A 370 22.67 2.02 15.93
C GLN A 370 22.85 1.44 14.52
N VAL A 371 22.10 0.38 14.22
CA VAL A 371 21.94 -0.10 12.84
C VAL A 371 20.91 0.80 12.13
N VAL A 372 21.39 1.69 11.26
CA VAL A 372 20.52 2.60 10.48
C VAL A 372 20.16 1.95 9.17
N VAL A 373 18.87 1.77 8.91
CA VAL A 373 18.37 1.15 7.69
C VAL A 373 17.47 2.12 6.93
N GLN A 374 17.83 2.37 5.68
CA GLN A 374 17.10 3.23 4.74
C GLN A 374 16.41 2.34 3.71
N CYS A 375 15.08 2.31 3.69
CA CYS A 375 14.32 1.39 2.84
C CYS A 375 12.94 1.94 2.46
N ALA A 376 12.36 1.33 1.42
CA ALA A 376 11.00 1.63 0.98
C ALA A 376 10.03 0.61 1.60
N THR A 377 9.66 0.82 2.86
CA THR A 377 8.74 -0.07 3.57
C THR A 377 7.40 0.61 3.83
N GLN A 378 6.32 -0.16 3.83
CA GLN A 378 5.00 0.26 4.32
C GLN A 378 4.87 0.10 5.84
N ARG A 379 5.82 -0.59 6.50
CA ARG A 379 5.75 -1.04 7.89
C ARG A 379 7.03 -0.66 8.62
N VAL A 380 7.27 0.63 8.81
CA VAL A 380 8.58 1.15 9.27
C VAL A 380 8.95 0.61 10.66
N TYR A 381 8.01 0.62 11.59
CA TYR A 381 8.25 0.14 12.95
C TYR A 381 8.34 -1.38 13.01
N GLU A 382 7.45 -2.08 12.32
CA GLU A 382 7.52 -3.54 12.24
C GLU A 382 8.77 -4.02 11.49
N THR A 383 9.25 -3.29 10.48
CA THR A 383 10.53 -3.58 9.82
C THR A 383 11.70 -3.42 10.80
N ARG A 384 11.68 -2.40 11.64
CA ARG A 384 12.67 -2.22 12.74
C ARG A 384 12.68 -3.45 13.67
N ASP A 385 11.50 -3.87 14.10
CA ASP A 385 11.36 -4.97 15.04
C ASP A 385 11.76 -6.32 14.42
N GLU A 386 11.44 -6.56 13.13
CA GLU A 386 11.92 -7.72 12.38
C GLU A 386 13.46 -7.73 12.27
N ILE A 387 14.09 -6.57 11.96
CA ILE A 387 15.55 -6.45 11.89
C ILE A 387 16.18 -6.71 13.26
N ALA A 388 15.65 -6.10 14.32
CA ALA A 388 16.14 -6.29 15.69
C ALA A 388 16.08 -7.77 16.11
N ALA A 389 14.96 -8.44 15.84
CA ALA A 389 14.80 -9.87 16.11
C ALA A 389 15.81 -10.73 15.35
N VAL A 390 16.02 -10.48 14.07
CA VAL A 390 17.00 -11.20 13.24
C VAL A 390 18.43 -10.97 13.73
N LEU A 391 18.77 -9.75 14.11
CA LEU A 391 20.11 -9.41 14.61
C LEU A 391 20.34 -9.85 16.05
N GLY A 392 19.27 -10.07 16.84
CA GLY A 392 19.34 -10.41 18.26
C GLY A 392 19.70 -9.21 19.13
N VAL A 393 19.25 -8.01 18.73
CA VAL A 393 19.46 -6.73 19.44
C VAL A 393 18.13 -6.13 19.90
N ALA A 394 18.16 -5.09 20.73
CA ALA A 394 16.95 -4.38 21.12
C ALA A 394 16.41 -3.52 19.93
N SER A 395 15.10 -3.28 19.90
CA SER A 395 14.50 -2.46 18.85
C SER A 395 15.05 -1.02 18.81
N GLU A 396 15.47 -0.51 19.97
CA GLU A 396 16.10 0.82 20.14
C GLU A 396 17.48 0.91 19.47
N ASP A 397 18.16 -0.22 19.26
CA ASP A 397 19.45 -0.29 18.58
C ASP A 397 19.31 -0.26 17.06
N VAL A 398 18.08 -0.28 16.55
CA VAL A 398 17.76 -0.23 15.12
C VAL A 398 16.94 1.02 14.81
N ARG A 399 17.39 1.79 13.81
CA ARG A 399 16.69 2.94 13.27
C ARG A 399 16.31 2.69 11.83
N VAL A 400 15.03 2.79 11.51
CA VAL A 400 14.53 2.65 10.14
C VAL A 400 14.04 3.99 9.63
N GLN A 401 14.57 4.39 8.47
CA GLN A 401 14.21 5.61 7.75
C GLN A 401 13.52 5.25 6.44
N TYR A 402 12.32 5.77 6.23
CA TYR A 402 11.59 5.56 4.99
C TYR A 402 12.19 6.37 3.83
N TYR A 403 12.43 5.71 2.71
CA TYR A 403 12.73 6.33 1.42
C TYR A 403 11.81 5.75 0.36
N GLU A 404 11.29 6.60 -0.52
CA GLU A 404 10.42 6.14 -1.59
C GLU A 404 11.11 5.19 -2.56
N SER A 405 10.31 4.27 -3.12
CA SER A 405 10.63 3.47 -4.29
C SER A 405 9.67 3.82 -5.44
N ALA A 406 9.74 3.11 -6.55
CA ALA A 406 8.84 3.31 -7.68
C ALA A 406 7.69 2.29 -7.65
N GLY A 407 6.67 2.59 -6.85
CA GLY A 407 5.51 1.75 -6.64
C GLY A 407 5.71 0.71 -5.54
N THR A 408 4.61 0.10 -5.12
CA THR A 408 4.63 -0.97 -4.10
C THR A 408 3.45 -1.95 -4.25
N PHE A 409 2.22 -1.48 -4.40
CA PHE A 409 0.99 -2.26 -4.54
C PHE A 409 0.73 -3.29 -3.41
N GLY A 410 1.42 -3.16 -2.26
CA GLY A 410 1.40 -4.10 -1.14
C GLY A 410 2.74 -4.81 -0.90
N ARG A 411 3.64 -4.88 -1.91
CA ARG A 411 4.94 -5.57 -1.84
C ARG A 411 5.79 -5.12 -0.66
N SER A 412 5.83 -3.83 -0.39
CA SER A 412 6.70 -3.25 0.63
C SER A 412 6.20 -3.43 2.07
N CYS A 413 5.13 -4.20 2.29
CA CYS A 413 4.81 -4.73 3.61
C CYS A 413 5.83 -5.78 4.08
N TYR A 414 6.61 -6.36 3.15
CA TYR A 414 7.64 -7.37 3.40
C TYR A 414 8.94 -6.85 2.81
N ASN A 415 9.91 -6.49 3.67
CA ASN A 415 11.10 -5.81 3.21
C ASN A 415 12.36 -6.67 3.33
N ASP A 416 12.43 -7.71 2.51
CA ASP A 416 13.54 -8.65 2.46
C ASP A 416 14.90 -7.96 2.23
N ALA A 417 14.93 -6.91 1.39
CA ALA A 417 16.17 -6.16 1.15
C ALA A 417 16.67 -5.42 2.40
N ALA A 418 15.76 -4.94 3.27
CA ALA A 418 16.13 -4.24 4.51
C ALA A 418 16.80 -5.21 5.50
N LEU A 419 16.20 -6.40 5.68
CA LEU A 419 16.76 -7.42 6.56
C LEU A 419 18.12 -7.90 6.02
N ALA A 420 18.20 -8.19 4.72
CA ALA A 420 19.44 -8.63 4.09
C ALA A 420 20.56 -7.57 4.19
N ALA A 421 20.22 -6.29 3.96
CA ALA A 421 21.20 -5.20 4.08
C ALA A 421 21.71 -5.05 5.50
N ALA A 422 20.83 -5.16 6.51
CA ALA A 422 21.20 -5.09 7.93
C ALA A 422 22.13 -6.27 8.32
N ILE A 423 21.75 -7.51 7.95
CA ILE A 423 22.58 -8.71 8.19
C ILE A 423 23.97 -8.54 7.59
N MET A 424 24.04 -8.13 6.32
CA MET A 424 25.31 -7.97 5.60
C MET A 424 26.15 -6.83 6.19
N SER A 425 25.52 -5.68 6.50
CA SER A 425 26.22 -4.54 7.08
C SER A 425 26.85 -4.85 8.43
N VAL A 426 26.13 -5.55 9.31
CA VAL A 426 26.66 -6.03 10.61
C VAL A 426 27.83 -7.00 10.38
N ALA A 427 27.70 -7.92 9.44
CA ALA A 427 28.74 -8.93 9.19
C ALA A 427 30.06 -8.33 8.65
N VAL A 428 29.98 -7.27 7.84
CA VAL A 428 31.17 -6.68 7.22
C VAL A 428 31.64 -5.38 7.88
N GLY A 429 30.88 -4.81 8.85
CA GLY A 429 31.23 -3.58 9.55
C GLY A 429 31.26 -2.33 8.63
N ARG A 430 30.57 -2.36 7.51
CA ARG A 430 30.51 -1.28 6.49
C ARG A 430 29.09 -1.08 6.02
N PRO A 431 28.73 0.09 5.48
CA PRO A 431 27.43 0.28 4.84
C PRO A 431 27.25 -0.70 3.69
N VAL A 432 26.07 -1.33 3.59
CA VAL A 432 25.72 -2.27 2.51
C VAL A 432 24.40 -1.89 1.87
N ARG A 433 24.41 -1.73 0.55
CA ARG A 433 23.20 -1.54 -0.24
C ARG A 433 22.81 -2.85 -0.91
N VAL A 434 21.66 -3.39 -0.54
CA VAL A 434 21.07 -4.56 -1.18
C VAL A 434 19.98 -4.10 -2.14
N GLN A 435 20.05 -4.57 -3.38
CA GLN A 435 19.00 -4.43 -4.38
C GLN A 435 18.76 -5.80 -5.02
N PHE A 436 17.51 -6.24 -5.00
CA PHE A 436 17.11 -7.46 -5.71
C PHE A 436 17.19 -7.22 -7.22
N MET A 437 17.56 -8.25 -7.98
CA MET A 437 17.35 -8.27 -9.42
C MET A 437 15.89 -8.63 -9.71
N ARG A 438 15.39 -8.26 -10.88
CA ARG A 438 13.99 -8.54 -11.21
C ARG A 438 13.65 -10.03 -11.19
N TRP A 439 14.54 -10.87 -11.67
CA TRP A 439 14.36 -12.33 -11.66
C TRP A 439 14.39 -12.93 -10.26
N ASP A 440 15.20 -12.39 -9.33
CA ASP A 440 15.22 -12.84 -7.95
C ASP A 440 13.90 -12.47 -7.26
N GLU A 441 13.46 -11.22 -7.43
CA GLU A 441 12.21 -10.75 -6.85
C GLU A 441 11.01 -11.50 -7.45
N HIS A 442 10.97 -11.66 -8.77
CA HIS A 442 9.87 -12.38 -9.44
C HIS A 442 9.75 -13.82 -8.95
N GLY A 443 10.87 -14.54 -8.81
CA GLY A 443 10.90 -15.92 -8.33
C GLY A 443 10.65 -16.08 -6.82
N TRP A 444 10.89 -15.03 -6.03
CA TRP A 444 10.85 -15.08 -4.56
C TRP A 444 9.92 -14.04 -3.95
N ASP A 445 9.04 -13.45 -4.74
CA ASP A 445 8.04 -12.51 -4.24
C ASP A 445 6.98 -13.25 -3.40
N ASN A 446 6.26 -12.48 -2.59
CA ASN A 446 5.00 -12.89 -2.01
C ASN A 446 3.91 -12.45 -2.98
N TYR A 447 3.09 -13.37 -3.46
CA TYR A 447 2.13 -13.11 -4.54
C TYR A 447 0.76 -12.74 -3.98
N GLY A 448 -0.02 -11.98 -4.74
CA GLY A 448 -1.45 -11.86 -4.50
C GLY A 448 -2.08 -13.25 -4.57
N PRO A 449 -2.76 -13.72 -3.52
CA PRO A 449 -3.22 -15.10 -3.43
C PRO A 449 -4.19 -15.48 -4.54
N ALA A 450 -4.10 -16.74 -4.99
CA ALA A 450 -5.13 -17.33 -5.82
C ALA A 450 -6.46 -17.44 -5.06
N HIS A 451 -7.55 -17.41 -5.78
CA HIS A 451 -8.90 -17.53 -5.26
C HIS A 451 -9.78 -18.39 -6.15
N LEU A 452 -10.55 -19.27 -5.52
CA LEU A 452 -11.58 -20.06 -6.17
C LEU A 452 -12.91 -19.75 -5.51
N ALA A 453 -13.96 -19.50 -6.30
CA ALA A 453 -15.28 -19.24 -5.79
C ALA A 453 -16.34 -20.07 -6.52
N ASP A 454 -17.24 -20.70 -5.76
CA ASP A 454 -18.51 -21.21 -6.28
C ASP A 454 -19.62 -20.28 -5.80
N ILE A 455 -20.40 -19.77 -6.72
CA ILE A 455 -21.53 -18.92 -6.43
C ILE A 455 -22.79 -19.49 -7.04
N ARG A 456 -23.88 -19.34 -6.33
CA ARG A 456 -25.23 -19.43 -6.89
C ARG A 456 -26.09 -18.31 -6.36
N ALA A 457 -26.96 -17.77 -7.22
CA ALA A 457 -27.96 -16.77 -6.83
C ALA A 457 -29.29 -17.06 -7.53
N GLY A 458 -30.39 -16.70 -6.90
CA GLY A 458 -31.74 -16.95 -7.37
C GLY A 458 -32.61 -15.71 -7.30
N ILE A 459 -33.52 -15.57 -8.28
CA ILE A 459 -34.50 -14.50 -8.40
C ILE A 459 -35.93 -15.06 -8.52
N ASP A 460 -36.89 -14.28 -8.07
CA ASP A 460 -38.31 -14.56 -8.28
C ASP A 460 -38.76 -14.20 -9.72
N THR A 461 -40.05 -14.42 -10.02
CA THR A 461 -40.65 -14.11 -11.33
C THR A 461 -40.59 -12.64 -11.69
N ASP A 462 -40.49 -11.76 -10.70
CA ASP A 462 -40.39 -10.32 -10.91
C ASP A 462 -38.93 -9.85 -11.08
N GLY A 463 -37.95 -10.72 -10.94
CA GLY A 463 -36.53 -10.41 -11.00
C GLY A 463 -35.96 -9.82 -9.71
N ASN A 464 -36.60 -10.04 -8.55
CA ASN A 464 -36.02 -9.68 -7.27
C ASN A 464 -35.06 -10.78 -6.80
N LEU A 465 -33.90 -10.43 -6.27
CA LEU A 465 -32.98 -11.35 -5.64
C LEU A 465 -33.59 -11.93 -4.36
N ILE A 466 -33.65 -13.24 -4.22
CA ILE A 466 -34.24 -13.93 -3.08
C ILE A 466 -33.30 -14.88 -2.36
N ALA A 467 -32.26 -15.38 -3.03
CA ALA A 467 -31.25 -16.23 -2.44
C ALA A 467 -29.88 -15.96 -3.04
N TYR A 468 -28.85 -16.11 -2.22
CA TYR A 468 -27.44 -15.96 -2.64
C TYR A 468 -26.57 -16.84 -1.74
N GLU A 469 -25.67 -17.62 -2.37
CA GLU A 469 -24.70 -18.44 -1.68
C GLU A 469 -23.33 -18.30 -2.33
N TYR A 470 -22.32 -18.14 -1.50
CA TYR A 470 -20.94 -17.97 -1.92
C TYR A 470 -20.02 -18.89 -1.11
N HIS A 471 -19.25 -19.73 -1.78
CA HIS A 471 -18.17 -20.51 -1.22
C HIS A 471 -16.86 -19.99 -1.79
N GLY A 472 -15.93 -19.59 -0.92
CA GLY A 472 -14.61 -19.08 -1.34
C GLY A 472 -13.47 -19.89 -0.77
N TRP A 473 -12.66 -20.52 -1.62
CA TRP A 473 -11.40 -21.18 -1.25
C TRP A 473 -10.25 -20.20 -1.45
N GLN A 474 -9.48 -20.00 -0.40
CA GLN A 474 -8.37 -19.05 -0.41
C GLN A 474 -7.37 -19.40 0.67
N HIS A 475 -6.11 -19.10 0.43
CA HIS A 475 -5.10 -19.12 1.47
C HIS A 475 -4.81 -17.70 1.98
N GLY A 476 -4.17 -17.62 3.13
CA GLY A 476 -3.76 -16.37 3.75
C GLY A 476 -2.50 -15.78 3.12
N TRP A 477 -1.90 -14.88 3.87
CA TRP A 477 -0.58 -14.31 3.56
C TRP A 477 0.34 -14.39 4.77
N THR A 478 1.65 -14.31 4.51
CA THR A 478 2.65 -14.31 5.56
C THR A 478 2.57 -13.04 6.42
N ALA A 479 2.98 -13.14 7.67
CA ALA A 479 3.09 -12.01 8.59
C ALA A 479 4.47 -11.34 8.54
N LEU A 480 5.52 -12.08 8.15
CA LEU A 480 6.92 -11.67 8.22
C LEU A 480 7.60 -11.76 6.85
N SER A 481 8.72 -11.05 6.72
CA SER A 481 9.58 -11.12 5.54
C SER A 481 10.21 -12.52 5.38
N THR A 482 10.47 -12.95 4.15
CA THR A 482 11.05 -14.28 3.88
C THR A 482 12.45 -14.41 4.48
N ILE A 483 13.25 -13.36 4.37
CA ILE A 483 14.63 -13.33 4.92
C ILE A 483 14.63 -13.45 6.45
N HIS A 484 13.58 -13.02 7.15
CA HIS A 484 13.45 -13.20 8.59
C HIS A 484 13.54 -14.69 8.97
N ASP A 485 12.70 -15.53 8.38
CA ASP A 485 12.64 -16.96 8.71
C ASP A 485 13.87 -17.71 8.21
N ILE A 486 14.42 -17.33 7.04
CA ILE A 486 15.66 -17.89 6.50
C ILE A 486 16.85 -17.57 7.43
N ALA A 487 17.00 -16.32 7.86
CA ALA A 487 18.13 -15.89 8.67
C ALA A 487 18.11 -16.49 10.10
N LEU A 488 16.93 -16.83 10.61
CA LEU A 488 16.77 -17.52 11.89
C LEU A 488 16.85 -19.06 11.76
N GLY A 489 16.92 -19.60 10.54
CA GLY A 489 16.96 -21.06 10.29
C GLY A 489 15.66 -21.77 10.66
N VAL A 490 14.54 -21.03 10.73
CA VAL A 490 13.22 -21.55 11.18
C VAL A 490 12.25 -21.74 10.02
N ILE A 491 12.71 -21.58 8.77
CA ILE A 491 11.85 -21.77 7.62
C ILE A 491 11.46 -23.25 7.49
N THR A 492 10.17 -23.51 7.47
CA THR A 492 9.57 -24.82 7.20
C THR A 492 8.49 -24.66 6.14
N PRO A 493 8.03 -25.76 5.49
CA PRO A 493 6.91 -25.68 4.55
C PRO A 493 5.67 -24.98 5.13
N GLU A 494 5.35 -25.22 6.39
CA GLU A 494 4.21 -24.63 7.08
C GLU A 494 4.42 -23.14 7.34
N ARG A 495 5.62 -22.72 7.77
CA ARG A 495 5.95 -21.31 7.99
C ARG A 495 6.14 -20.56 6.69
N ALA A 496 6.73 -21.19 5.68
CA ALA A 496 6.89 -20.59 4.36
C ALA A 496 5.55 -20.20 3.76
N GLY A 497 4.52 -21.00 4.03
CA GLY A 497 3.16 -20.72 3.61
C GLY A 497 2.49 -19.56 4.36
N GLY A 498 2.96 -19.17 5.54
CA GLY A 498 2.31 -18.16 6.38
C GLY A 498 1.19 -18.73 7.27
N SER A 499 0.90 -18.04 8.36
CA SER A 499 0.00 -18.55 9.43
C SER A 499 -1.38 -17.90 9.47
N ASN A 500 -1.64 -16.88 8.63
CA ASN A 500 -2.89 -16.13 8.71
C ASN A 500 -3.93 -16.72 7.77
N SER A 501 -4.91 -17.42 8.33
CA SER A 501 -6.14 -17.72 7.60
C SER A 501 -6.90 -16.42 7.33
N ILE A 502 -7.29 -16.22 6.08
CA ILE A 502 -8.13 -15.09 5.69
C ILE A 502 -9.52 -15.62 5.40
N THR A 503 -10.51 -15.02 6.04
CA THR A 503 -11.91 -15.30 5.71
C THR A 503 -12.37 -14.45 4.54
N VAL A 504 -13.32 -14.98 3.76
CA VAL A 504 -13.99 -14.22 2.70
C VAL A 504 -14.57 -12.94 3.28
N ASN A 505 -14.35 -11.81 2.60
CA ASN A 505 -14.90 -10.54 3.04
C ASN A 505 -16.41 -10.46 2.74
N PRO A 506 -17.28 -10.49 3.77
CA PRO A 506 -18.72 -10.49 3.56
C PRO A 506 -19.23 -9.19 2.94
N VAL A 507 -18.47 -8.10 3.03
CA VAL A 507 -18.88 -6.80 2.46
C VAL A 507 -18.76 -6.84 0.94
N SER A 508 -17.76 -7.54 0.39
CA SER A 508 -17.50 -7.61 -1.06
C SER A 508 -18.25 -8.75 -1.76
N THR A 509 -19.04 -9.57 -1.04
CA THR A 509 -19.75 -10.73 -1.57
C THR A 509 -21.27 -10.52 -1.57
N GLY A 510 -21.77 -9.58 -2.36
CA GLY A 510 -23.21 -9.36 -2.56
C GLY A 510 -23.92 -8.53 -1.49
N SER A 511 -23.21 -7.91 -0.52
CA SER A 511 -23.83 -7.12 0.54
C SER A 511 -24.54 -5.84 0.06
N MET A 512 -24.24 -5.39 -1.15
CA MET A 512 -24.86 -4.23 -1.78
C MET A 512 -26.32 -4.48 -2.19
N TYR A 513 -26.72 -5.74 -2.33
CA TYR A 513 -28.05 -6.11 -2.81
C TYR A 513 -29.02 -6.41 -1.68
N LYS A 514 -30.32 -6.25 -1.97
CA LYS A 514 -31.42 -6.69 -1.09
C LYS A 514 -31.53 -8.22 -1.20
N LEU A 515 -30.98 -8.91 -0.23
CA LEU A 515 -30.94 -10.35 -0.17
C LEU A 515 -31.66 -10.83 1.09
N PRO A 516 -32.89 -11.36 1.01
CA PRO A 516 -33.59 -11.92 2.16
C PRO A 516 -32.91 -13.19 2.71
N SER A 517 -32.26 -13.95 1.83
CA SER A 517 -31.48 -15.13 2.23
C SER A 517 -30.08 -15.05 1.61
N ARG A 518 -29.05 -15.08 2.46
CA ARG A 518 -27.65 -14.96 2.05
C ARG A 518 -26.75 -15.83 2.90
N ARG A 519 -25.95 -16.66 2.27
CA ARG A 519 -24.96 -17.49 2.93
C ARG A 519 -23.58 -17.27 2.31
N VAL A 520 -22.58 -17.03 3.14
CA VAL A 520 -21.19 -16.86 2.72
C VAL A 520 -20.32 -17.80 3.54
N ILE A 521 -19.60 -18.66 2.86
CA ILE A 521 -18.75 -19.70 3.46
C ILE A 521 -17.33 -19.48 2.98
N SER A 522 -16.41 -19.43 3.91
CA SER A 522 -14.97 -19.31 3.67
C SER A 522 -14.31 -20.63 3.94
N HIS A 523 -13.54 -21.12 2.98
CA HIS A 523 -12.68 -22.30 3.09
C HIS A 523 -11.22 -21.82 3.14
N ALA A 524 -10.64 -21.79 4.33
CA ALA A 524 -9.24 -21.42 4.52
C ALA A 524 -8.33 -22.58 4.10
N VAL A 525 -7.71 -22.45 2.93
CA VAL A 525 -6.82 -23.43 2.33
C VAL A 525 -5.45 -23.37 3.02
N PRO A 526 -4.87 -24.51 3.45
CA PRO A 526 -3.50 -24.54 3.96
C PRO A 526 -2.51 -24.06 2.89
N MET A 527 -1.49 -23.33 3.31
CA MET A 527 -0.49 -22.81 2.38
C MET A 527 0.64 -23.79 2.06
N THR A 528 0.67 -24.93 2.72
CA THR A 528 1.67 -25.97 2.47
C THR A 528 1.62 -26.45 1.02
N GLY A 529 2.73 -26.32 0.30
CA GLY A 529 2.80 -26.68 -1.10
C GLY A 529 2.19 -25.67 -2.08
N LEU A 530 1.83 -24.48 -1.63
CA LEU A 530 1.35 -23.38 -2.46
C LEU A 530 2.37 -22.23 -2.52
N LEU A 531 2.17 -21.29 -3.44
CA LEU A 531 2.98 -20.08 -3.51
C LEU A 531 2.70 -19.19 -2.32
N ARG A 532 3.74 -18.50 -1.85
CA ARG A 532 3.66 -17.61 -0.69
C ARG A 532 2.76 -16.41 -0.99
N GLY A 533 1.77 -16.17 -0.14
CA GLY A 533 0.81 -15.09 -0.30
C GLY A 533 1.21 -13.77 0.35
N ALA A 534 0.79 -12.67 -0.23
CA ALA A 534 0.83 -11.33 0.34
C ALA A 534 -0.35 -10.48 -0.13
N ALA A 535 -0.63 -9.42 0.60
CA ALA A 535 -1.71 -8.50 0.25
C ALA A 535 -1.35 -7.66 -0.99
N LEU A 536 -1.76 -8.09 -2.17
CA LEU A 536 -1.74 -7.27 -3.38
C LEU A 536 -2.87 -6.24 -3.32
N ARG A 537 -2.68 -5.02 -3.82
CA ARG A 537 -3.66 -3.92 -3.83
C ARG A 537 -5.09 -4.42 -4.08
N SER A 538 -6.04 -4.10 -3.17
CA SER A 538 -7.38 -4.68 -3.10
C SER A 538 -7.37 -6.20 -2.83
N PRO A 539 -6.80 -6.64 -1.68
CA PRO A 539 -6.57 -8.06 -1.43
C PRO A 539 -7.86 -8.87 -1.48
N LEU A 540 -8.00 -9.72 -2.52
CA LEU A 540 -9.15 -10.58 -2.82
C LEU A 540 -10.49 -9.86 -3.09
N ASP A 541 -10.69 -8.60 -2.68
CA ASP A 541 -11.94 -7.86 -2.96
C ASP A 541 -12.24 -7.76 -4.47
N LEU A 542 -11.21 -7.70 -5.32
CA LEU A 542 -11.36 -7.77 -6.77
C LEU A 542 -11.98 -9.12 -7.19
N ASN A 543 -11.49 -10.23 -6.65
CA ASN A 543 -11.99 -11.56 -6.98
C ASN A 543 -13.43 -11.77 -6.46
N TYR A 544 -13.72 -11.29 -5.25
CA TYR A 544 -15.08 -11.36 -4.67
C TYR A 544 -16.07 -10.54 -5.47
N GLY A 545 -15.71 -9.31 -5.81
CA GLY A 545 -16.54 -8.41 -6.62
C GLY A 545 -16.75 -8.96 -8.03
N PHE A 546 -15.71 -9.44 -8.69
CA PHE A 546 -15.79 -10.06 -10.01
C PHE A 546 -16.81 -11.22 -10.01
N ALA A 547 -16.63 -12.19 -9.11
CA ALA A 547 -17.49 -13.36 -9.05
C ALA A 547 -18.96 -12.98 -8.75
N SER A 548 -19.18 -12.05 -7.82
CA SER A 548 -20.52 -11.58 -7.46
C SER A 548 -21.20 -10.84 -8.61
N GLU A 549 -20.51 -9.89 -9.23
CA GLU A 549 -21.09 -9.04 -10.27
C GLU A 549 -21.36 -9.78 -11.59
N GLN A 550 -20.52 -10.78 -11.93
CA GLN A 550 -20.80 -11.67 -13.06
C GLN A 550 -22.07 -12.49 -12.85
N THR A 551 -22.25 -13.04 -11.66
CA THR A 551 -23.49 -13.80 -11.34
C THR A 551 -24.74 -12.90 -11.41
N ILE A 552 -24.61 -11.62 -11.01
CA ILE A 552 -25.69 -10.64 -11.13
C ILE A 552 -26.01 -10.32 -12.60
N ASP A 553 -25.02 -10.22 -13.46
CA ASP A 553 -25.21 -9.99 -14.89
C ASP A 553 -25.88 -11.18 -15.57
N GLU A 554 -25.51 -12.43 -15.20
CA GLU A 554 -26.14 -13.64 -15.70
C GLU A 554 -27.64 -13.72 -15.32
N LEU A 555 -28.00 -13.30 -14.10
CA LEU A 555 -29.40 -13.22 -13.68
C LEU A 555 -30.17 -12.12 -14.43
N ALA A 556 -29.55 -10.96 -14.64
CA ALA A 556 -30.16 -9.90 -15.44
C ALA A 556 -30.41 -10.37 -16.87
N TYR A 557 -29.46 -11.11 -17.45
CA TYR A 557 -29.60 -11.72 -18.76
C TYR A 557 -30.74 -12.76 -18.81
N ALA A 558 -30.86 -13.62 -17.80
CA ALA A 558 -31.89 -14.66 -17.74
C ALA A 558 -33.32 -14.11 -17.78
N VAL A 559 -33.55 -12.91 -17.24
CA VAL A 559 -34.85 -12.21 -17.28
C VAL A 559 -34.90 -11.09 -18.34
N GLN A 560 -33.93 -11.04 -19.24
CA GLN A 560 -33.83 -10.06 -20.32
C GLN A 560 -33.93 -8.60 -19.83
N MET A 561 -33.45 -8.33 -18.64
CA MET A 561 -33.42 -6.99 -18.03
C MET A 561 -32.04 -6.34 -18.30
N ASP A 562 -32.07 -5.06 -18.56
CA ASP A 562 -30.82 -4.26 -18.61
C ASP A 562 -30.04 -4.38 -17.31
N PRO A 563 -28.70 -4.62 -17.32
CA PRO A 563 -27.93 -4.85 -16.11
C PRO A 563 -27.90 -3.66 -15.14
N LEU A 564 -28.06 -2.41 -15.63
CA LEU A 564 -28.23 -1.25 -14.78
C LEU A 564 -29.60 -1.25 -14.09
N GLN A 565 -30.66 -1.56 -14.83
CA GLN A 565 -32.04 -1.61 -14.26
C GLN A 565 -32.18 -2.77 -13.26
N PHE A 566 -31.54 -3.90 -13.53
CA PHE A 566 -31.52 -5.03 -12.60
C PHE A 566 -30.86 -4.65 -11.27
N ARG A 567 -29.73 -3.94 -11.32
CA ARG A 567 -29.04 -3.45 -10.12
C ARG A 567 -29.87 -2.40 -9.39
N ARG A 568 -30.46 -1.43 -10.09
CA ARG A 568 -31.35 -0.42 -9.50
C ARG A 568 -32.50 -1.04 -8.73
N LYS A 569 -33.11 -2.09 -9.26
CA LYS A 569 -34.20 -2.82 -8.64
C LYS A 569 -33.77 -3.51 -7.35
N ASN A 570 -32.61 -4.10 -7.36
CA ASN A 570 -32.13 -5.00 -6.30
C ASN A 570 -31.22 -4.31 -5.27
N ILE A 571 -30.88 -3.04 -5.41
CA ILE A 571 -30.09 -2.28 -4.44
C ILE A 571 -31.02 -1.54 -3.47
N GLY A 572 -30.69 -1.61 -2.16
CA GLY A 572 -31.48 -0.94 -1.10
C GLY A 572 -30.87 0.34 -0.54
N SER A 573 -29.56 0.53 -0.70
CA SER A 573 -28.83 1.67 -0.17
C SER A 573 -28.79 2.82 -1.17
N THR A 574 -29.16 4.03 -0.73
CA THR A 574 -29.10 5.23 -1.56
C THR A 574 -27.68 5.54 -2.02
N ARG A 575 -26.67 5.34 -1.16
CA ARG A 575 -25.26 5.58 -1.52
C ARG A 575 -24.77 4.67 -2.65
N TRP A 576 -25.22 3.39 -2.67
CA TRP A 576 -24.94 2.49 -3.79
C TRP A 576 -25.66 2.92 -5.06
N LEU A 577 -26.93 3.38 -4.95
CA LEU A 577 -27.67 3.90 -6.09
C LEU A 577 -27.05 5.19 -6.63
N ASP A 578 -26.54 6.06 -5.77
CA ASP A 578 -25.93 7.32 -6.16
C ASP A 578 -24.67 7.08 -7.02
N VAL A 579 -23.75 6.20 -6.60
CA VAL A 579 -22.56 5.88 -7.40
C VAL A 579 -22.91 5.14 -8.69
N LEU A 580 -23.90 4.25 -8.66
CA LEU A 580 -24.40 3.54 -9.83
C LEU A 580 -25.01 4.51 -10.86
N ASN A 581 -25.82 5.46 -10.40
CA ASN A 581 -26.42 6.47 -11.27
C ASN A 581 -25.38 7.45 -11.82
N ALA A 582 -24.41 7.87 -10.99
CA ALA A 582 -23.36 8.77 -11.42
C ALA A 582 -22.48 8.15 -12.54
N VAL A 583 -22.12 6.87 -12.43
CA VAL A 583 -21.34 6.22 -13.50
C VAL A 583 -22.16 5.97 -14.75
N ALA A 584 -23.47 5.66 -14.60
CA ALA A 584 -24.38 5.49 -15.73
C ALA A 584 -24.54 6.81 -16.51
N GLU A 585 -24.71 7.93 -15.82
CA GLU A 585 -24.78 9.27 -16.41
C GLU A 585 -23.47 9.63 -17.11
N ALA A 586 -22.32 9.50 -16.43
CA ALA A 586 -21.01 9.84 -16.98
C ALA A 586 -20.67 9.02 -18.22
N SER A 587 -21.05 7.75 -18.26
CA SER A 587 -20.83 6.86 -19.42
C SER A 587 -21.89 7.03 -20.52
N GLN A 588 -22.93 7.84 -20.30
CA GLN A 588 -24.08 7.92 -21.20
C GLN A 588 -24.66 6.51 -21.47
N TRP A 589 -24.94 5.78 -20.39
CA TRP A 589 -25.43 4.41 -20.49
C TRP A 589 -26.74 4.37 -21.28
N VAL A 590 -26.75 3.55 -22.33
CA VAL A 590 -27.96 3.29 -23.11
C VAL A 590 -28.54 1.96 -22.64
N GLU A 591 -29.77 1.98 -22.16
CA GLU A 591 -30.48 0.77 -21.78
C GLU A 591 -30.61 -0.19 -22.98
N ARG A 592 -30.30 -1.43 -22.72
CA ARG A 592 -30.40 -2.49 -23.74
C ARG A 592 -31.10 -3.71 -23.15
N ALA A 593 -31.96 -4.32 -23.94
CA ALA A 593 -32.40 -5.67 -23.65
C ALA A 593 -31.18 -6.61 -23.70
N ALA A 594 -31.16 -7.61 -22.84
CA ALA A 594 -30.11 -8.62 -22.81
C ALA A 594 -29.90 -9.19 -24.22
N ALA A 595 -28.63 -9.21 -24.65
CA ALA A 595 -28.15 -9.72 -25.92
C ALA A 595 -28.80 -9.09 -27.19
N SER A 596 -28.13 -8.09 -27.72
CA SER A 596 -28.17 -7.84 -29.15
C SER A 596 -27.56 -9.06 -29.89
N SER A 597 -28.15 -9.46 -31.00
CA SER A 597 -27.58 -10.48 -31.91
C SER A 597 -26.10 -10.20 -32.13
N LEU A 598 -25.26 -11.23 -32.15
CA LEU A 598 -23.86 -11.14 -32.51
C LEU A 598 -23.76 -10.33 -33.80
N SER A 599 -23.06 -9.23 -33.77
CA SER A 599 -22.73 -8.43 -34.96
C SER A 599 -21.94 -9.33 -35.91
N ASN A 600 -22.32 -9.35 -37.19
CA ASN A 600 -21.52 -10.00 -38.22
C ASN A 600 -20.28 -9.16 -38.59
N GLU A 601 -20.03 -8.08 -37.89
CA GLU A 601 -18.88 -7.21 -38.08
C GLU A 601 -17.62 -7.87 -37.52
N ARG A 602 -16.48 -7.53 -38.11
CA ARG A 602 -15.18 -8.00 -37.64
C ARG A 602 -14.88 -7.53 -36.21
N ILE A 603 -15.28 -6.32 -35.88
CA ILE A 603 -15.11 -5.73 -34.54
C ILE A 603 -16.47 -5.69 -33.86
N ALA A 604 -16.59 -6.41 -32.77
CA ALA A 604 -17.75 -6.34 -31.88
C ALA A 604 -17.46 -5.37 -30.74
N THR A 605 -18.44 -4.56 -30.35
CA THR A 605 -18.33 -3.63 -29.22
C THR A 605 -19.26 -4.05 -28.09
N GLY A 606 -18.85 -3.78 -26.85
CA GLY A 606 -19.67 -4.07 -25.68
C GLY A 606 -19.40 -3.13 -24.53
N ARG A 607 -20.35 -3.03 -23.61
CA ARG A 607 -20.22 -2.32 -22.32
C ARG A 607 -20.63 -3.21 -21.18
N GLY A 608 -19.92 -3.12 -20.06
CA GLY A 608 -20.25 -3.76 -18.80
C GLY A 608 -20.30 -2.75 -17.67
N ILE A 609 -21.11 -3.04 -16.64
CA ILE A 609 -21.23 -2.23 -15.43
C ILE A 609 -21.07 -3.13 -14.20
N GLY A 610 -20.32 -2.67 -13.20
CA GLY A 610 -20.10 -3.44 -11.97
C GLY A 610 -19.94 -2.53 -10.76
N LEU A 611 -20.14 -3.14 -9.59
CA LEU A 611 -19.99 -2.50 -8.28
C LEU A 611 -18.79 -3.09 -7.55
N GLY A 612 -18.17 -2.28 -6.68
CA GLY A 612 -17.07 -2.73 -5.86
C GLY A 612 -16.97 -1.94 -4.57
N THR A 613 -16.44 -2.57 -3.53
CA THR A 613 -16.29 -1.93 -2.22
C THR A 613 -15.00 -2.37 -1.54
N HIS A 614 -14.51 -1.50 -0.69
CA HIS A 614 -13.51 -1.82 0.32
C HIS A 614 -13.86 -1.04 1.58
N HIS A 615 -13.98 -1.74 2.72
CA HIS A 615 -14.48 -1.17 3.98
C HIS A 615 -15.86 -0.51 3.80
N VAL A 616 -15.94 0.81 3.98
CA VAL A 616 -17.16 1.62 3.93
C VAL A 616 -17.22 2.55 2.72
N SER A 617 -16.49 2.25 1.65
CA SER A 617 -16.55 2.99 0.40
C SER A 617 -17.49 2.30 -0.60
N TYR A 618 -18.06 3.06 -1.52
CA TYR A 618 -19.04 2.62 -2.50
C TYR A 618 -18.52 2.99 -3.88
N GLY A 619 -18.26 2.01 -4.72
CA GLY A 619 -17.70 2.21 -6.06
C GLY A 619 -18.54 1.57 -7.15
N ALA A 620 -18.61 2.24 -8.29
CA ALA A 620 -19.20 1.71 -9.51
C ALA A 620 -18.31 2.01 -10.71
N ALA A 621 -18.25 1.11 -11.68
CA ALA A 621 -17.49 1.32 -12.90
C ALA A 621 -18.25 0.83 -14.13
N VAL A 622 -18.02 1.50 -15.26
CA VAL A 622 -18.43 1.06 -16.60
C VAL A 622 -17.18 0.88 -17.45
N ALA A 623 -17.09 -0.25 -18.14
CA ALA A 623 -16.07 -0.51 -19.15
C ALA A 623 -16.69 -0.63 -20.53
N GLU A 624 -16.06 -0.02 -21.53
CA GLU A 624 -16.35 -0.19 -22.95
C GLU A 624 -15.21 -0.97 -23.59
N ILE A 625 -15.57 -1.98 -24.38
CA ILE A 625 -14.60 -2.88 -25.00
C ILE A 625 -14.87 -3.07 -26.47
N GLU A 626 -13.83 -3.42 -27.21
CA GLU A 626 -13.86 -3.94 -28.58
C GLU A 626 -13.24 -5.33 -28.61
N VAL A 627 -13.83 -6.23 -29.38
CA VAL A 627 -13.29 -7.57 -29.62
C VAL A 627 -13.15 -7.78 -31.11
N ASP A 628 -11.95 -8.08 -31.58
CA ASP A 628 -11.73 -8.58 -32.94
C ASP A 628 -12.20 -10.05 -32.99
N MET A 629 -13.32 -10.27 -33.63
CA MET A 629 -13.98 -11.59 -33.71
C MET A 629 -13.17 -12.64 -34.46
N MET A 630 -12.15 -12.24 -35.21
CA MET A 630 -11.26 -13.17 -35.92
C MET A 630 -10.07 -13.62 -35.05
N SER A 631 -9.47 -12.69 -34.30
CA SER A 631 -8.29 -12.98 -33.48
C SER A 631 -8.62 -13.24 -32.01
N GLY A 632 -9.83 -12.88 -31.56
CA GLY A 632 -10.23 -12.92 -30.14
C GLY A 632 -9.57 -11.83 -29.29
N VAL A 633 -8.83 -10.89 -29.88
CA VAL A 633 -8.16 -9.81 -29.13
C VAL A 633 -9.19 -8.84 -28.60
N LEU A 634 -9.18 -8.68 -27.27
CA LEU A 634 -10.03 -7.75 -26.53
C LEU A 634 -9.24 -6.47 -26.22
N THR A 635 -9.85 -5.33 -26.52
CA THR A 635 -9.32 -3.98 -26.21
C THR A 635 -10.32 -3.23 -25.35
N VAL A 636 -9.86 -2.69 -24.21
CA VAL A 636 -10.66 -1.76 -23.39
C VAL A 636 -10.47 -0.36 -23.98
N THR A 637 -11.55 0.23 -24.49
CA THR A 637 -11.52 1.53 -25.17
C THR A 637 -11.78 2.69 -24.23
N ARG A 638 -12.67 2.49 -23.25
CA ARG A 638 -13.03 3.52 -22.25
C ARG A 638 -13.39 2.92 -20.92
N LEU A 639 -13.11 3.67 -19.87
CA LEU A 639 -13.49 3.37 -18.49
C LEU A 639 -14.10 4.60 -17.84
N TRP A 640 -15.15 4.40 -17.09
CA TRP A 640 -15.76 5.39 -16.20
C TRP A 640 -15.85 4.83 -14.81
N GLY A 641 -15.58 5.66 -13.81
CA GLY A 641 -15.66 5.26 -12.41
C GLY A 641 -16.33 6.33 -11.56
N ALA A 642 -17.11 5.89 -10.58
CA ALA A 642 -17.69 6.74 -9.54
C ALA A 642 -17.38 6.15 -8.17
N LEU A 643 -17.06 7.00 -7.20
CA LEU A 643 -16.74 6.59 -5.83
C LEU A 643 -17.38 7.53 -4.81
N ASP A 644 -18.03 6.96 -3.81
CA ASP A 644 -18.36 7.62 -2.55
C ASP A 644 -17.47 7.04 -1.43
N CYS A 645 -16.49 7.81 -0.98
CA CYS A 645 -15.61 7.47 0.14
C CYS A 645 -15.97 8.24 1.42
N GLY A 646 -17.14 8.88 1.49
CA GLY A 646 -17.50 9.82 2.54
C GLY A 646 -16.79 11.16 2.36
N LEU A 647 -16.18 11.70 3.42
CA LEU A 647 -15.44 12.97 3.34
C LEU A 647 -14.14 12.78 2.53
N ALA A 648 -14.14 13.26 1.29
CA ALA A 648 -12.94 13.30 0.47
C ALA A 648 -12.03 14.46 0.94
N VAL A 649 -10.95 14.14 1.65
CA VAL A 649 -10.01 15.15 2.16
C VAL A 649 -9.35 15.91 1.01
N ASN A 650 -8.95 15.17 -0.04
CA ASN A 650 -8.41 15.71 -1.28
C ASN A 650 -9.07 15.00 -2.49
N PRO A 651 -10.10 15.60 -3.08
CA PRO A 651 -10.82 15.00 -4.20
C PRO A 651 -9.94 14.62 -5.38
N GLY A 652 -8.96 15.44 -5.76
CA GLY A 652 -8.03 15.15 -6.86
C GLY A 652 -7.15 13.93 -6.58
N SER A 653 -6.76 13.68 -5.33
CA SER A 653 -6.05 12.46 -4.95
C SER A 653 -6.97 11.23 -4.99
N VAL A 654 -8.24 11.37 -4.60
CA VAL A 654 -9.24 10.30 -4.70
C VAL A 654 -9.44 9.91 -6.17
N GLU A 655 -9.65 10.89 -7.05
CA GLU A 655 -9.79 10.67 -8.50
C GLU A 655 -8.57 9.93 -9.08
N SER A 656 -7.36 10.37 -8.74
CA SER A 656 -6.11 9.70 -9.16
C SER A 656 -6.04 8.24 -8.71
N GLN A 657 -6.53 7.93 -7.50
CA GLN A 657 -6.58 6.56 -7.00
C GLN A 657 -7.59 5.69 -7.77
N ILE A 658 -8.75 6.23 -8.13
CA ILE A 658 -9.77 5.51 -8.91
C ILE A 658 -9.26 5.23 -10.33
N ILE A 659 -8.67 6.22 -11.00
CA ILE A 659 -8.04 6.03 -12.31
C ILE A 659 -6.98 4.93 -12.25
N GLY A 660 -6.07 4.99 -11.27
CA GLY A 660 -5.03 3.97 -11.09
C GLY A 660 -5.58 2.57 -10.78
N GLN A 661 -6.71 2.46 -10.06
CA GLN A 661 -7.37 1.18 -9.79
C GLN A 661 -7.99 0.60 -11.06
N MET A 662 -8.69 1.39 -11.85
CA MET A 662 -9.31 0.94 -13.10
C MET A 662 -8.27 0.43 -14.10
N VAL A 663 -7.14 1.15 -14.26
CA VAL A 663 -6.04 0.72 -15.12
C VAL A 663 -5.43 -0.60 -14.64
N GLN A 664 -5.14 -0.71 -13.35
CA GLN A 664 -4.57 -1.94 -12.78
C GLN A 664 -5.56 -3.11 -12.82
N ALA A 665 -6.84 -2.88 -12.54
CA ALA A 665 -7.87 -3.92 -12.63
C ALA A 665 -8.01 -4.45 -14.07
N THR A 666 -7.92 -3.57 -15.08
CA THR A 666 -7.89 -3.97 -16.49
C THR A 666 -6.70 -4.89 -16.80
N SER A 667 -5.50 -4.52 -16.33
CA SER A 667 -4.31 -5.36 -16.50
C SER A 667 -4.46 -6.72 -15.81
N ARG A 668 -4.95 -6.72 -14.57
CA ARG A 668 -5.20 -7.94 -13.78
C ARG A 668 -6.24 -8.87 -14.43
N ALA A 669 -7.26 -8.30 -15.03
CA ALA A 669 -8.31 -9.07 -15.72
C ALA A 669 -7.83 -9.68 -17.04
N LEU A 670 -6.92 -9.01 -17.76
CA LEU A 670 -6.60 -9.36 -19.16
C LEU A 670 -5.22 -10.03 -19.34
N LYS A 671 -4.27 -9.78 -18.39
CA LYS A 671 -2.86 -10.09 -18.65
C LYS A 671 -2.10 -10.67 -17.45
N GLU A 672 -2.52 -10.36 -16.22
CA GLU A 672 -1.70 -10.70 -15.06
C GLU A 672 -2.04 -12.07 -14.49
N GLU A 673 -1.13 -13.00 -14.67
CA GLU A 673 -1.15 -14.32 -14.05
C GLU A 673 0.28 -14.76 -13.79
N ILE A 674 0.56 -15.26 -12.59
CA ILE A 674 1.85 -15.88 -12.27
C ILE A 674 1.85 -17.30 -12.81
N GLN A 675 2.72 -17.54 -13.78
CA GLN A 675 2.98 -18.87 -14.33
C GLN A 675 4.02 -19.58 -13.44
N PHE A 676 3.81 -20.85 -13.20
CA PHE A 676 4.74 -21.68 -12.44
C PHE A 676 4.66 -23.14 -12.88
N ASN A 677 5.72 -23.87 -12.65
CA ASN A 677 5.79 -25.32 -12.85
C ASN A 677 6.00 -26.01 -11.49
N GLU A 678 6.24 -27.31 -11.49
CA GLU A 678 6.45 -28.08 -10.25
C GLU A 678 7.56 -27.55 -9.35
N LYS A 679 8.50 -26.76 -9.89
CA LYS A 679 9.70 -26.29 -9.17
C LYS A 679 9.79 -24.77 -9.04
N ASN A 680 9.32 -24.02 -10.01
CA ASN A 680 9.59 -22.60 -10.18
C ASN A 680 8.38 -21.77 -10.55
N VAL A 681 8.44 -20.49 -10.21
CA VAL A 681 7.78 -19.42 -10.97
C VAL A 681 8.57 -19.18 -12.25
N THR A 682 7.87 -19.16 -13.41
CA THR A 682 8.47 -19.12 -14.75
C THR A 682 8.20 -17.80 -15.46
#